data_10eec14b7b68e3c2ff69423d7d1dd74a
#
_entry.id   10eec14b7b68e3c2ff69423d7d1dd74a
#
_cell.length_a   1.000
_cell.length_b   1.000
_cell.length_c   1.000
_cell.angle_alpha   90.00
_cell.angle_beta   90.00
_cell.angle_gamma   90.00
#
_symmetry.space_group_name_H-M   'P 1'
#
loop_
_entity.id
_entity.type
_entity.pdbx_description
1 polymer ?
#
loop_
_entity_poly.entity_id
_entity_poly.type
_entity_poly.pdbx_seq_one_letter_code
_entity_poly.pdbx_strand_id
1 'polypeptide(L)'
;MRRPLRPPPPIRRTPRQGESVFTHLPAALKRRRRSTAAALVTAAVASLLTAAPAPASAAASAAAALPTGFATVMNAASGRCLDARSAATANGTVVQQYACNSSTAQRWSFTATSDGHVRINNGNNTGQVVDVADLSTADSAPVHLWAYGGGTNQQWLPVDEGGGAYHFVNRNSGKCLDDPGASAADSVQFVQYTCNGSAAQRFQVVPVTQSGTNPDLGPNVVVFDPSMSSSTIQTRVNSIFQQQETNQFGSQRYAVLFKPGSYNADVNVGFYTQVAGLGLTPDAVTINGAVHAEADWFQGNATQNFWRGAENLSVNPTGGTDRWAVSQAASYRRMHLRGNVALDDNGWSSGGLLADTKIDGQVNSGSQQQWLTRNSQLGSWTGSNWNMVFVGSQGVPATSFPSPPYTTVAQTPVSREKPSLYVDGNGAYQVFVPSQRSNSTGTSWANGTPAGSSLSLDTFYVVKPGATAADINAALAAGKNLLVTPGVYHLNQTLQVNRADTVVLGLGLATFIPDNGVTAMKVADVDGVKVAGVLFDAGTTNSPTLMEVGPTGSSASHASNPTSLHDVYFRVGGAAVGRATTSLVINSDNVIADHTWIWRADHGSGVGWNTNTGDTGLIVNGDNVTAYGLFVEHYQKYQTIWNGNGGRTYFYQNEMPYDPPNQAAWMNGSTQGYAAYKVANSVTSHQVYGFGSYCYFNVNPGVAAERAIEAPTNSNVRFTSMVTVSLGGVGTIRHVVNGTGGPSNSTTNVANLTSYP
;
A
#
# COMPACT_ATOMS: atom_id res chain seq x y z
N MET A 1 -68.08 13.95 -22.99
CA MET A 1 -68.05 13.34 -21.66
C MET A 1 -67.08 12.15 -21.66
N ARG A 2 -65.86 12.35 -21.20
CA ARG A 2 -64.82 11.30 -21.07
C ARG A 2 -64.66 11.01 -19.58
N ARG A 3 -64.84 9.74 -19.16
CA ARG A 3 -64.63 9.27 -17.81
C ARG A 3 -63.12 9.21 -17.53
N PRO A 4 -62.65 9.54 -16.30
CA PRO A 4 -61.24 9.39 -15.91
C PRO A 4 -60.91 7.92 -15.61
N LEU A 5 -59.75 7.46 -16.04
CA LEU A 5 -59.16 6.16 -15.79
C LEU A 5 -58.67 6.08 -14.31
N ARG A 6 -58.96 4.97 -13.67
CA ARG A 6 -58.49 4.64 -12.30
C ARG A 6 -56.99 4.34 -12.33
N PRO A 7 -56.22 4.70 -11.27
CA PRO A 7 -54.83 4.30 -11.14
C PRO A 7 -54.73 2.79 -10.84
N PRO A 8 -53.63 2.12 -11.26
CA PRO A 8 -53.39 0.71 -10.97
C PRO A 8 -53.04 0.49 -9.50
N PRO A 9 -53.31 -0.73 -8.95
CA PRO A 9 -53.00 -1.06 -7.56
C PRO A 9 -51.50 -1.12 -7.30
N PRO A 10 -51.06 -0.91 -6.03
CA PRO A 10 -49.63 -0.93 -5.67
C PRO A 10 -49.05 -2.32 -5.84
N ILE A 11 -47.92 -2.40 -6.54
CA ILE A 11 -47.11 -3.61 -6.70
C ILE A 11 -46.56 -3.97 -5.31
N ARG A 12 -46.92 -5.12 -4.80
CA ARG A 12 -46.30 -5.75 -3.63
C ARG A 12 -44.86 -6.03 -4.00
N ARG A 13 -43.92 -5.33 -3.37
CA ARG A 13 -42.49 -5.66 -3.43
C ARG A 13 -42.28 -6.97 -2.68
N THR A 14 -41.85 -8.00 -3.36
CA THR A 14 -41.25 -9.20 -2.75
C THR A 14 -39.98 -8.79 -2.06
N PRO A 15 -39.65 -9.31 -0.87
CA PRO A 15 -38.37 -9.03 -0.22
C PRO A 15 -37.22 -9.51 -1.11
N ARG A 16 -36.22 -8.64 -1.34
CA ARG A 16 -34.97 -9.04 -1.96
C ARG A 16 -34.29 -10.05 -1.04
N GLN A 17 -34.06 -11.25 -1.54
CA GLN A 17 -33.15 -12.21 -0.94
C GLN A 17 -31.75 -11.57 -0.94
N GLY A 18 -31.18 -11.35 0.24
CA GLY A 18 -29.83 -10.78 0.39
C GLY A 18 -29.57 -10.07 1.71
N GLU A 19 -30.54 -10.01 2.62
CA GLU A 19 -30.26 -9.49 3.96
C GLU A 19 -29.50 -10.54 4.77
N SER A 20 -28.24 -10.22 5.13
CA SER A 20 -27.45 -11.02 6.04
C SER A 20 -28.17 -11.09 7.41
N VAL A 21 -28.56 -12.30 7.78
CA VAL A 21 -29.24 -12.55 9.04
C VAL A 21 -28.24 -12.51 10.20
N PHE A 22 -27.84 -11.32 10.60
CA PHE A 22 -27.22 -11.06 11.89
C PHE A 22 -28.14 -10.21 12.76
N THR A 23 -29.40 -10.65 12.94
CA THR A 23 -30.28 -10.06 13.93
C THR A 23 -30.45 -11.03 15.10
N HIS A 24 -30.10 -10.52 16.29
CA HIS A 24 -30.30 -11.03 17.62
C HIS A 24 -29.23 -11.93 18.24
N LEU A 25 -28.34 -11.28 18.97
CA LEU A 25 -27.81 -11.79 20.24
C LEU A 25 -28.11 -10.74 21.32
N PRO A 26 -28.59 -11.15 22.53
CA PRO A 26 -29.02 -10.20 23.54
C PRO A 26 -27.87 -9.45 24.20
N ALA A 27 -28.09 -8.17 24.42
CA ALA A 27 -27.16 -7.28 25.12
C ALA A 27 -27.00 -7.73 26.59
N ALA A 28 -25.83 -8.10 27.00
CA ALA A 28 -25.47 -8.35 28.39
C ALA A 28 -25.05 -7.04 29.06
N LEU A 29 -25.86 -6.62 29.98
CA LEU A 29 -25.73 -5.71 31.12
C LEU A 29 -24.41 -4.98 31.34
N LYS A 30 -24.43 -3.66 31.15
CA LYS A 30 -23.49 -2.70 31.73
C LYS A 30 -23.68 -2.60 33.24
N ARG A 31 -22.73 -3.08 34.04
CA ARG A 31 -22.58 -2.70 35.44
C ARG A 31 -21.59 -1.52 35.57
N ARG A 32 -22.15 -0.36 35.92
CA ARG A 32 -21.40 0.79 36.45
C ARG A 32 -20.80 0.44 37.79
N ARG A 33 -19.48 0.60 37.97
CA ARG A 33 -18.89 0.82 39.30
C ARG A 33 -18.24 2.21 39.30
N ARG A 34 -18.76 3.06 40.16
CA ARG A 34 -18.08 4.27 40.65
C ARG A 34 -17.05 3.82 41.69
N SER A 35 -15.85 4.35 41.63
CA SER A 35 -14.93 4.39 42.77
C SER A 35 -14.31 5.77 42.88
N THR A 36 -14.42 6.29 44.06
CA THR A 36 -13.99 7.57 44.59
C THR A 36 -12.47 7.68 44.70
N ALA A 37 -11.95 8.85 44.41
CA ALA A 37 -10.56 9.24 44.62
C ALA A 37 -10.30 9.57 46.09
N ALA A 38 -9.14 9.13 46.62
CA ALA A 38 -8.56 9.68 47.82
C ALA A 38 -7.13 10.16 47.51
N ALA A 39 -6.89 11.44 47.75
CA ALA A 39 -5.61 12.11 47.60
C ALA A 39 -4.71 11.82 48.81
N LEU A 40 -3.46 11.53 48.58
CA LEU A 40 -2.41 11.62 49.58
C LEU A 40 -1.29 12.55 49.09
N VAL A 41 -1.12 13.64 49.84
CA VAL A 41 -0.04 14.59 49.71
C VAL A 41 1.18 14.08 50.48
N THR A 42 2.31 13.97 49.81
CA THR A 42 3.62 13.87 50.52
C THR A 42 4.59 14.89 49.96
N ALA A 43 5.01 15.79 50.85
CA ALA A 43 6.00 16.81 50.60
C ALA A 43 7.40 16.20 50.59
N ALA A 44 8.25 16.57 49.65
CA ALA A 44 9.67 16.35 49.67
C ALA A 44 10.43 17.63 49.46
N VAL A 45 11.34 17.93 50.34
CA VAL A 45 12.15 19.14 50.45
C VAL A 45 13.20 19.15 49.34
N ALA A 46 13.29 20.28 48.61
CA ALA A 46 14.29 20.51 47.59
C ALA A 46 15.54 21.16 48.22
N SER A 47 16.71 20.54 48.02
CA SER A 47 18.01 21.17 48.25
C SER A 47 18.49 21.85 46.98
N LEU A 48 18.64 23.19 47.02
CA LEU A 48 19.26 23.98 45.97
C LEU A 48 20.77 23.73 45.92
N LEU A 49 21.27 23.19 44.80
CA LEU A 49 22.66 23.36 44.40
C LEU A 49 22.69 24.27 43.17
N THR A 50 23.27 25.42 43.31
CA THR A 50 23.54 26.37 42.22
C THR A 50 24.69 25.84 41.38
N ALA A 51 24.37 25.44 40.13
CA ALA A 51 25.37 25.19 39.09
C ALA A 51 25.46 26.42 38.19
N ALA A 52 26.71 26.90 38.00
CA ALA A 52 27.00 27.96 37.05
C ALA A 52 26.67 27.57 35.59
N PRO A 53 26.24 28.52 34.74
CA PRO A 53 25.94 28.17 33.35
C PRO A 53 27.23 27.90 32.60
N ALA A 54 27.30 26.70 31.94
CA ALA A 54 28.31 26.39 30.96
C ALA A 54 28.04 27.27 29.69
N PRO A 55 29.11 27.69 28.97
CA PRO A 55 28.92 28.46 27.75
C PRO A 55 28.18 27.63 26.71
N ALA A 56 27.12 28.20 26.15
CA ALA A 56 26.38 27.62 25.03
C ALA A 56 27.33 27.42 23.85
N SER A 57 27.64 26.16 23.57
CA SER A 57 28.25 25.79 22.29
C SER A 57 27.25 26.14 21.19
N ALA A 58 27.58 27.13 20.37
CA ALA A 58 26.84 27.39 19.14
C ALA A 58 26.90 26.11 18.28
N ALA A 59 25.76 25.47 18.14
CA ALA A 59 25.59 24.39 17.17
C ALA A 59 25.92 24.99 15.80
N ALA A 60 27.02 24.58 15.18
CA ALA A 60 27.32 24.91 13.80
C ALA A 60 26.12 24.38 12.98
N SER A 61 25.36 25.32 12.38
CA SER A 61 24.37 24.99 11.38
C SER A 61 25.05 24.16 10.30
N ALA A 62 24.60 22.94 10.08
CA ALA A 62 25.08 22.15 8.97
C ALA A 62 24.86 22.96 7.68
N ALA A 63 25.94 23.25 6.93
CA ALA A 63 25.87 23.97 5.67
C ALA A 63 24.85 23.28 4.78
N ALA A 64 23.88 24.06 4.27
CA ALA A 64 22.86 23.53 3.36
C ALA A 64 23.55 23.06 2.07
N ALA A 65 23.48 21.74 1.78
CA ALA A 65 24.06 21.21 0.56
C ALA A 65 23.29 21.74 -0.67
N LEU A 66 24.03 21.96 -1.78
CA LEU A 66 23.39 22.27 -3.07
C LEU A 66 22.29 21.23 -3.39
N PRO A 67 21.16 21.67 -3.98
CA PRO A 67 20.08 20.75 -4.32
C PRO A 67 20.51 19.67 -5.32
N THR A 68 20.01 18.46 -5.15
CA THR A 68 20.33 17.30 -6.00
C THR A 68 19.63 17.32 -7.36
N GLY A 69 18.65 18.24 -7.55
CA GLY A 69 17.90 18.44 -8.79
C GLY A 69 18.18 19.79 -9.46
N PHE A 70 17.24 20.21 -10.31
CA PHE A 70 17.31 21.55 -10.90
C PHE A 70 17.02 22.63 -9.86
N ALA A 71 17.72 23.76 -10.01
CA ALA A 71 17.50 24.96 -9.24
C ALA A 71 17.43 26.20 -10.15
N THR A 72 16.73 27.22 -9.73
CA THR A 72 16.91 28.57 -10.24
C THR A 72 18.05 29.22 -9.47
N VAL A 73 18.98 29.84 -10.19
CA VAL A 73 20.14 30.55 -9.63
C VAL A 73 19.91 32.04 -9.83
N MET A 74 19.64 32.76 -8.75
CA MET A 74 19.25 34.17 -8.79
C MET A 74 20.36 35.04 -8.20
N ASN A 75 20.82 36.05 -8.95
CA ASN A 75 21.82 36.99 -8.46
C ASN A 75 21.25 37.89 -7.36
N ALA A 76 21.97 38.06 -6.26
CA ALA A 76 21.50 38.81 -5.10
C ALA A 76 21.49 40.32 -5.30
N ALA A 77 22.31 40.86 -6.22
CA ALA A 77 22.31 42.30 -6.51
C ALA A 77 21.13 42.72 -7.39
N SER A 78 20.84 41.91 -8.43
CA SER A 78 19.84 42.26 -9.45
C SER A 78 18.48 41.62 -9.21
N GLY A 79 18.40 40.53 -8.42
CA GLY A 79 17.21 39.68 -8.32
C GLY A 79 16.84 38.96 -9.60
N ARG A 80 17.76 38.91 -10.58
CA ARG A 80 17.56 38.23 -11.87
C ARG A 80 18.16 36.83 -11.88
N CYS A 81 17.63 35.99 -12.76
CA CYS A 81 18.03 34.61 -12.88
C CYS A 81 19.18 34.41 -13.87
N LEU A 82 20.09 33.52 -13.55
CA LEU A 82 21.06 32.95 -14.48
C LEU A 82 20.30 32.29 -15.65
N ASP A 83 20.64 32.67 -16.89
CA ASP A 83 19.83 32.35 -18.08
C ASP A 83 20.76 32.00 -19.28
N ALA A 84 20.41 30.94 -19.98
CA ALA A 84 21.00 30.64 -21.28
C ALA A 84 20.28 31.42 -22.37
N ARG A 85 20.96 32.41 -22.97
CA ARG A 85 20.36 33.33 -23.95
C ARG A 85 19.55 32.61 -25.03
N SER A 86 18.29 33.02 -25.18
CA SER A 86 17.37 32.48 -26.19
C SER A 86 17.12 30.99 -26.06
N ALA A 87 17.35 30.40 -24.88
CA ALA A 87 17.27 28.96 -24.63
C ALA A 87 18.13 28.11 -25.57
N ALA A 88 19.23 28.72 -26.14
CA ALA A 88 20.14 28.02 -27.04
C ALA A 88 20.97 26.98 -26.31
N THR A 89 21.43 25.95 -27.06
CA THR A 89 22.23 24.82 -26.55
C THR A 89 23.56 24.62 -27.25
N ALA A 90 23.93 25.54 -28.13
CA ALA A 90 25.20 25.49 -28.85
C ALA A 90 26.37 25.95 -27.95
N ASN A 91 27.57 25.45 -28.23
CA ASN A 91 28.81 25.98 -27.64
C ASN A 91 28.92 27.49 -27.92
N GLY A 92 29.34 28.26 -26.92
CA GLY A 92 29.42 29.72 -26.98
C GLY A 92 28.10 30.45 -26.70
N THR A 93 27.02 29.74 -26.35
CA THR A 93 25.78 30.38 -25.92
C THR A 93 26.04 31.23 -24.70
N VAL A 94 25.69 32.50 -24.75
CA VAL A 94 25.90 33.47 -23.66
C VAL A 94 25.13 33.03 -22.41
N VAL A 95 25.83 32.98 -21.27
CA VAL A 95 25.21 32.90 -19.95
C VAL A 95 24.99 34.31 -19.44
N GLN A 96 23.75 34.70 -19.29
CA GLN A 96 23.33 36.07 -18.97
C GLN A 96 22.41 36.10 -17.74
N GLN A 97 22.18 37.27 -17.22
CA GLN A 97 21.02 37.47 -16.33
C GLN A 97 19.77 37.86 -17.14
N TYR A 98 18.61 37.41 -16.68
CA TYR A 98 17.32 37.76 -17.28
C TYR A 98 16.22 37.73 -16.22
N ALA A 99 15.12 38.44 -16.44
CA ALA A 99 13.97 38.37 -15.56
C ALA A 99 13.55 36.90 -15.34
N CYS A 100 13.36 36.49 -14.08
CA CYS A 100 13.02 35.11 -13.74
C CYS A 100 11.66 34.71 -14.37
N ASN A 101 11.65 33.71 -15.24
CA ASN A 101 10.50 33.30 -16.04
C ASN A 101 10.20 31.79 -15.98
N SER A 102 10.93 31.07 -15.10
CA SER A 102 10.76 29.63 -14.86
C SER A 102 11.01 28.72 -16.11
N SER A 103 11.56 29.26 -17.19
CA SER A 103 11.91 28.46 -18.38
C SER A 103 13.03 27.46 -18.10
N THR A 104 13.19 26.47 -18.96
CA THR A 104 14.30 25.50 -18.91
C THR A 104 15.68 26.16 -19.11
N ALA A 105 15.74 27.32 -19.78
CA ALA A 105 16.95 28.14 -19.91
C ALA A 105 17.48 28.67 -18.56
N GLN A 106 16.60 28.79 -17.55
CA GLN A 106 16.92 29.26 -16.20
C GLN A 106 16.98 28.14 -15.15
N ARG A 107 16.99 26.89 -15.59
CA ARG A 107 17.13 25.72 -14.72
C ARG A 107 18.58 25.21 -14.78
N TRP A 108 19.16 25.01 -13.60
CA TRP A 108 20.55 24.61 -13.46
C TRP A 108 20.66 23.44 -12.49
N SER A 109 21.48 22.46 -12.82
CA SER A 109 21.77 21.33 -11.93
C SER A 109 23.28 21.27 -11.63
N PHE A 110 23.61 20.71 -10.47
CA PHE A 110 24.99 20.69 -9.96
C PHE A 110 25.47 19.24 -9.92
N THR A 111 26.50 18.93 -10.70
CA THR A 111 27.09 17.59 -10.71
C THR A 111 28.51 17.65 -10.11
N ALA A 112 28.72 16.91 -9.04
CA ALA A 112 30.04 16.84 -8.39
C ALA A 112 31.11 16.37 -9.38
N THR A 113 32.29 16.99 -9.30
CA THR A 113 33.49 16.61 -10.09
C THR A 113 34.55 16.00 -9.17
N SER A 114 35.40 16.82 -8.55
CA SER A 114 36.41 16.39 -7.59
C SER A 114 36.68 17.51 -6.60
N ASP A 115 37.17 17.17 -5.42
CA ASP A 115 37.67 18.12 -4.41
C ASP A 115 36.61 19.20 -4.05
N GLY A 116 35.32 18.82 -3.95
CA GLY A 116 34.23 19.73 -3.62
C GLY A 116 33.74 20.62 -4.77
N HIS A 117 34.36 20.54 -5.97
CA HIS A 117 33.90 21.28 -7.14
C HIS A 117 32.69 20.62 -7.81
N VAL A 118 31.92 21.43 -8.50
CA VAL A 118 30.77 21.00 -9.32
C VAL A 118 30.86 21.56 -10.73
N ARG A 119 30.28 20.90 -11.71
CA ARG A 119 29.87 21.51 -12.97
C ARG A 119 28.44 22.00 -12.85
N ILE A 120 28.16 23.18 -13.43
CA ILE A 120 26.82 23.79 -13.42
C ILE A 120 26.18 23.55 -14.78
N ASN A 121 25.25 22.58 -14.86
CA ASN A 121 24.67 22.12 -16.13
C ASN A 121 23.39 22.90 -16.44
N ASN A 122 23.13 23.23 -17.71
CA ASN A 122 21.91 23.92 -18.13
C ASN A 122 20.74 22.94 -18.38
N GLY A 123 19.53 23.33 -18.02
CA GLY A 123 18.33 22.51 -18.11
C GLY A 123 17.84 22.22 -19.54
N ASN A 124 18.24 23.02 -20.54
CA ASN A 124 17.92 22.75 -21.96
C ASN A 124 18.78 21.60 -22.52
N ASN A 125 20.02 21.47 -22.06
CA ASN A 125 20.95 20.41 -22.42
C ASN A 125 21.95 20.22 -21.27
N THR A 126 21.83 19.17 -20.51
CA THR A 126 22.68 18.87 -19.34
C THR A 126 24.13 18.51 -19.71
N GLY A 127 24.44 18.31 -20.98
CA GLY A 127 25.80 18.19 -21.50
C GLY A 127 26.51 19.55 -21.66
N GLN A 128 25.76 20.66 -21.65
CA GLN A 128 26.25 22.02 -21.68
C GLN A 128 26.41 22.58 -20.26
N VAL A 129 27.56 23.14 -19.96
CA VAL A 129 27.93 23.64 -18.64
C VAL A 129 28.37 25.09 -18.66
N VAL A 130 28.29 25.74 -17.51
CA VAL A 130 28.85 27.11 -17.31
C VAL A 130 30.39 27.06 -17.45
N ASP A 131 30.91 27.76 -18.41
CA ASP A 131 32.31 27.74 -18.87
C ASP A 131 32.88 29.16 -18.93
N VAL A 132 34.08 29.35 -18.42
CA VAL A 132 34.82 30.60 -18.65
C VAL A 132 35.53 30.50 -19.99
N ALA A 133 35.23 31.44 -20.90
CA ALA A 133 35.74 31.43 -22.25
C ALA A 133 37.29 31.38 -22.31
N ASP A 134 37.80 30.62 -23.27
CA ASP A 134 39.21 30.54 -23.65
C ASP A 134 40.18 30.18 -22.49
N LEU A 135 39.71 29.44 -21.45
CA LEU A 135 40.50 29.16 -20.25
C LEU A 135 41.06 30.41 -19.58
N SER A 136 40.45 31.57 -19.79
CA SER A 136 40.93 32.85 -19.31
C SER A 136 41.05 32.90 -17.78
N THR A 137 42.08 33.54 -17.27
CA THR A 137 42.26 33.87 -15.85
C THR A 137 42.09 35.37 -15.56
N ALA A 138 41.75 36.19 -16.57
CA ALA A 138 41.56 37.62 -16.43
C ALA A 138 40.25 37.98 -15.78
N ASP A 139 40.18 39.15 -15.09
CA ASP A 139 38.93 39.78 -14.69
C ASP A 139 38.10 40.15 -15.93
N SER A 140 36.79 40.11 -15.79
CA SER A 140 35.81 40.39 -16.83
C SER A 140 35.84 39.41 -18.01
N ALA A 141 36.46 38.23 -17.86
CA ALA A 141 36.37 37.18 -18.90
C ALA A 141 34.93 36.67 -18.96
N PRO A 142 34.37 36.58 -20.18
CA PRO A 142 32.93 36.21 -20.33
C PRO A 142 32.66 34.75 -20.00
N VAL A 143 31.47 34.52 -19.51
CA VAL A 143 30.94 33.19 -19.19
C VAL A 143 29.91 32.80 -20.24
N HIS A 144 30.03 31.55 -20.76
CA HIS A 144 29.14 31.02 -21.75
C HIS A 144 28.81 29.53 -21.47
N LEU A 145 27.97 28.91 -22.26
CA LEU A 145 27.76 27.45 -22.26
C LEU A 145 28.75 26.79 -23.18
N TRP A 146 29.33 25.67 -22.72
CA TRP A 146 30.16 24.81 -23.54
C TRP A 146 29.97 23.34 -23.19
N ALA A 147 30.14 22.45 -24.17
CA ALA A 147 30.09 21.01 -23.92
C ALA A 147 31.13 20.64 -22.86
N TYR A 148 30.74 19.85 -21.86
CA TYR A 148 31.63 19.47 -20.76
C TYR A 148 32.78 18.59 -21.27
N GLY A 149 33.98 19.11 -21.24
CA GLY A 149 35.22 18.43 -21.62
C GLY A 149 36.12 18.06 -20.44
N GLY A 150 35.72 18.34 -19.21
CA GLY A 150 36.51 18.10 -18.00
C GLY A 150 37.54 19.21 -17.70
N GLY A 151 37.51 20.35 -18.43
CA GLY A 151 38.37 21.50 -18.19
C GLY A 151 38.14 22.14 -16.82
N THR A 152 39.21 22.70 -16.22
CA THR A 152 39.12 23.37 -14.92
C THR A 152 38.33 24.67 -14.99
N ASN A 153 38.23 25.31 -16.15
CA ASN A 153 37.38 26.49 -16.42
C ASN A 153 35.87 26.16 -16.42
N GLN A 154 35.49 24.86 -16.41
CA GLN A 154 34.13 24.36 -16.39
C GLN A 154 33.72 23.85 -14.98
N GLN A 155 34.61 24.01 -14.01
CA GLN A 155 34.45 23.50 -12.65
C GLN A 155 34.41 24.63 -11.65
N TRP A 156 33.44 24.60 -10.76
CA TRP A 156 33.19 25.68 -9.84
C TRP A 156 33.10 25.15 -8.40
N LEU A 157 33.77 25.80 -7.44
CA LEU A 157 33.62 25.52 -6.03
C LEU A 157 32.47 26.34 -5.49
N PRO A 158 31.37 25.70 -5.07
CA PRO A 158 30.27 26.38 -4.38
C PRO A 158 30.71 26.67 -2.93
N VAL A 159 30.70 27.91 -2.55
CA VAL A 159 30.95 28.33 -1.15
C VAL A 159 29.65 28.79 -0.56
N ASP A 160 29.19 28.07 0.47
CA ASP A 160 27.91 28.34 1.16
C ASP A 160 28.03 29.58 2.06
N GLU A 161 27.13 30.53 1.87
CA GLU A 161 27.02 31.76 2.68
C GLU A 161 25.82 31.72 3.64
N GLY A 162 25.15 30.58 3.71
CA GLY A 162 23.97 30.36 4.54
C GLY A 162 22.66 30.78 3.87
N GLY A 163 21.55 30.19 4.35
CA GLY A 163 20.21 30.51 3.82
C GLY A 163 19.97 30.16 2.36
N GLY A 164 20.76 29.26 1.77
CA GLY A 164 20.67 28.87 0.35
C GLY A 164 21.38 29.84 -0.59
N ALA A 165 22.20 30.76 -0.05
CA ALA A 165 23.05 31.68 -0.82
C ALA A 165 24.44 31.07 -1.00
N TYR A 166 25.00 31.22 -2.21
CA TYR A 166 26.33 30.72 -2.59
C TYR A 166 27.07 31.75 -3.41
N HIS A 167 28.42 31.72 -3.35
CA HIS A 167 29.23 32.21 -4.46
C HIS A 167 30.00 31.06 -5.11
N PHE A 168 30.27 31.17 -6.40
CA PHE A 168 30.85 30.11 -7.20
C PHE A 168 32.28 30.53 -7.64
N VAL A 169 33.30 29.82 -7.18
CA VAL A 169 34.71 30.09 -7.49
C VAL A 169 35.17 29.17 -8.60
N ASN A 170 35.64 29.77 -9.71
CA ASN A 170 36.16 29.00 -10.85
C ASN A 170 37.46 28.28 -10.50
N ARG A 171 37.57 27.00 -10.80
CA ARG A 171 38.72 26.17 -10.46
C ARG A 171 39.98 26.58 -11.20
N ASN A 172 39.87 27.11 -12.43
CA ASN A 172 41.02 27.49 -13.27
C ASN A 172 41.64 28.81 -12.79
N SER A 173 40.80 29.79 -12.47
CA SER A 173 41.24 31.15 -12.21
C SER A 173 41.25 31.56 -10.74
N GLY A 174 40.52 30.83 -9.87
CA GLY A 174 40.25 31.22 -8.50
C GLY A 174 39.32 32.45 -8.37
N LYS A 175 38.64 32.86 -9.45
CA LYS A 175 37.76 34.02 -9.50
C LYS A 175 36.31 33.63 -9.35
N CYS A 176 35.47 34.58 -8.91
CA CYS A 176 34.06 34.38 -8.69
C CYS A 176 33.21 34.63 -9.95
N LEU A 177 32.11 33.88 -10.13
CA LEU A 177 31.06 34.25 -11.07
C LEU A 177 30.47 35.61 -10.62
N ASP A 178 30.29 36.54 -11.57
CA ASP A 178 30.05 37.96 -11.28
C ASP A 178 29.03 38.56 -12.26
N ASP A 179 28.11 39.36 -11.73
CA ASP A 179 27.25 40.25 -12.50
C ASP A 179 27.99 41.61 -12.70
N PRO A 180 28.50 41.91 -13.90
CA PRO A 180 29.33 43.07 -14.11
C PRO A 180 28.60 44.38 -13.79
N GLY A 181 29.18 45.13 -12.84
CA GLY A 181 28.66 46.39 -12.37
C GLY A 181 27.38 46.27 -11.53
N ALA A 182 27.06 45.13 -10.99
CA ALA A 182 25.83 44.85 -10.27
C ALA A 182 24.57 45.36 -11.04
N SER A 183 24.53 45.05 -12.32
CA SER A 183 23.54 45.57 -13.27
C SER A 183 22.12 45.01 -12.97
N ALA A 184 21.10 45.85 -13.00
CA ALA A 184 19.71 45.43 -12.90
C ALA A 184 19.05 45.19 -14.29
N ALA A 185 19.81 45.28 -15.40
CA ALA A 185 19.25 45.14 -16.74
C ALA A 185 19.21 43.67 -17.19
N ASP A 186 18.21 43.33 -18.02
CA ASP A 186 18.17 42.05 -18.70
C ASP A 186 19.26 41.92 -19.78
N SER A 187 19.64 40.68 -20.09
CA SER A 187 20.58 40.32 -21.16
C SER A 187 22.05 40.75 -20.88
N VAL A 188 22.40 41.07 -19.65
CA VAL A 188 23.79 41.30 -19.25
C VAL A 188 24.48 39.96 -19.10
N GLN A 189 25.61 39.78 -19.80
CA GLN A 189 26.42 38.56 -19.73
C GLN A 189 27.17 38.49 -18.42
N PHE A 190 27.11 37.35 -17.74
CA PHE A 190 27.97 37.09 -16.59
C PHE A 190 29.41 36.94 -16.98
N VAL A 191 30.29 37.33 -16.08
CA VAL A 191 31.74 37.23 -16.21
C VAL A 191 32.35 36.53 -15.02
N GLN A 192 33.64 36.21 -15.05
CA GLN A 192 34.38 35.98 -13.83
C GLN A 192 35.08 37.28 -13.38
N TYR A 193 35.19 37.48 -12.08
CA TYR A 193 35.86 38.62 -11.48
C TYR A 193 36.55 38.25 -10.17
N THR A 194 37.62 38.99 -9.78
CA THR A 194 38.27 38.79 -8.49
C THR A 194 37.21 38.78 -7.37
N CYS A 195 37.23 37.72 -6.53
CA CYS A 195 36.24 37.55 -5.45
C CYS A 195 36.34 38.73 -4.45
N ASN A 196 35.25 39.43 -4.28
CA ASN A 196 35.20 40.66 -3.46
C ASN A 196 34.04 40.67 -2.42
N GLY A 197 33.27 39.57 -2.35
CA GLY A 197 32.15 39.39 -1.41
C GLY A 197 30.92 40.30 -1.64
N SER A 198 30.85 40.95 -2.82
CA SER A 198 29.73 41.81 -3.17
C SER A 198 28.47 40.98 -3.48
N ALA A 199 27.30 41.66 -3.45
CA ALA A 199 26.03 41.03 -3.85
C ALA A 199 26.02 40.61 -5.32
N ALA A 200 26.85 41.20 -6.18
CA ALA A 200 27.04 40.82 -7.59
C ALA A 200 27.59 39.39 -7.75
N GLN A 201 28.31 38.90 -6.74
CA GLN A 201 28.95 37.57 -6.74
C GLN A 201 28.17 36.55 -5.90
N ARG A 202 27.06 37.00 -5.25
CA ARG A 202 26.24 36.15 -4.42
C ARG A 202 25.02 35.68 -5.20
N PHE A 203 24.70 34.39 -5.12
CA PHE A 203 23.59 33.78 -5.83
C PHE A 203 22.70 32.99 -4.87
N GLN A 204 21.39 33.29 -4.85
CA GLN A 204 20.40 32.50 -4.18
C GLN A 204 20.07 31.27 -5.06
N VAL A 205 20.36 30.09 -4.56
CA VAL A 205 20.04 28.83 -5.23
C VAL A 205 18.72 28.30 -4.69
N VAL A 206 17.66 28.44 -5.48
CA VAL A 206 16.32 28.04 -5.12
C VAL A 206 15.98 26.74 -5.85
N PRO A 207 15.76 25.62 -5.15
CA PRO A 207 15.32 24.40 -5.80
C PRO A 207 14.11 24.66 -6.69
N VAL A 208 14.18 24.26 -7.96
CA VAL A 208 12.98 24.24 -8.79
C VAL A 208 12.17 23.04 -8.38
N THR A 209 11.14 23.29 -7.59
CA THR A 209 10.07 22.32 -7.49
C THR A 209 9.45 22.24 -8.89
N GLN A 210 9.80 21.18 -9.62
CA GLN A 210 9.04 20.89 -10.82
C GLN A 210 7.60 20.61 -10.34
N SER A 211 6.69 21.53 -10.60
CA SER A 211 5.32 21.13 -10.85
C SER A 211 5.36 20.32 -12.15
N GLY A 212 5.88 19.10 -12.07
CA GLY A 212 5.83 18.17 -13.17
C GLY A 212 4.37 18.04 -13.53
N THR A 213 4.05 18.22 -14.79
CA THR A 213 2.77 17.77 -15.31
C THR A 213 2.63 16.33 -14.84
N ASN A 214 1.58 16.04 -14.06
CA ASN A 214 1.34 14.67 -13.62
C ASN A 214 1.39 13.78 -14.86
N PRO A 215 2.03 12.60 -14.80
CA PRO A 215 1.96 11.67 -15.91
C PRO A 215 0.49 11.36 -16.18
N ASP A 216 0.16 11.07 -17.43
CA ASP A 216 -1.19 10.64 -17.76
C ASP A 216 -1.45 9.24 -17.18
N LEU A 217 -2.03 9.22 -15.99
CA LEU A 217 -2.42 8.02 -15.25
C LEU A 217 -3.87 7.61 -15.51
N GLY A 218 -4.53 8.26 -16.51
CA GLY A 218 -5.92 8.01 -16.83
C GLY A 218 -6.92 8.78 -15.96
N PRO A 219 -8.22 8.73 -16.30
CA PRO A 219 -9.24 9.63 -15.77
C PRO A 219 -9.61 9.37 -14.29
N ASN A 220 -9.34 8.17 -13.78
CA ASN A 220 -9.75 7.74 -12.44
C ASN A 220 -8.62 7.82 -11.41
N VAL A 221 -7.48 8.39 -11.78
CA VAL A 221 -6.42 8.79 -10.85
C VAL A 221 -6.55 10.27 -10.58
N VAL A 222 -6.85 10.61 -9.33
CA VAL A 222 -6.96 12.00 -8.87
C VAL A 222 -5.72 12.34 -8.06
N VAL A 223 -4.97 13.33 -8.50
CA VAL A 223 -3.76 13.77 -7.80
C VAL A 223 -4.02 15.15 -7.21
N PHE A 224 -3.90 15.24 -5.89
CA PHE A 224 -3.97 16.51 -5.16
C PHE A 224 -2.56 17.07 -4.92
N ASP A 225 -2.47 18.37 -5.06
CA ASP A 225 -1.27 19.18 -4.84
C ASP A 225 -1.52 20.12 -3.67
N PRO A 226 -0.56 20.39 -2.78
CA PRO A 226 -0.76 21.24 -1.59
C PRO A 226 -1.12 22.71 -1.91
N SER A 227 -0.98 23.15 -3.16
CA SER A 227 -1.45 24.46 -3.61
C SER A 227 -2.96 24.54 -3.84
N MET A 228 -3.65 23.38 -3.94
CA MET A 228 -5.10 23.35 -4.15
C MET A 228 -5.85 23.75 -2.88
N SER A 229 -6.98 24.43 -3.04
CA SER A 229 -7.81 24.81 -1.89
C SER A 229 -8.43 23.58 -1.22
N SER A 230 -8.55 23.62 0.12
CA SER A 230 -9.20 22.55 0.89
C SER A 230 -10.64 22.29 0.40
N SER A 231 -11.37 23.33 -0.02
CA SER A 231 -12.73 23.19 -0.55
C SER A 231 -12.76 22.44 -1.89
N THR A 232 -11.78 22.66 -2.77
CA THR A 232 -11.66 21.92 -4.03
C THR A 232 -11.38 20.44 -3.77
N ILE A 233 -10.44 20.16 -2.87
CA ILE A 233 -10.09 18.78 -2.46
C ILE A 233 -11.32 18.09 -1.86
N GLN A 234 -11.97 18.74 -0.87
CA GLN A 234 -13.13 18.17 -0.17
C GLN A 234 -14.30 17.89 -1.12
N THR A 235 -14.60 18.82 -2.04
CA THR A 235 -15.65 18.60 -3.05
C THR A 235 -15.35 17.37 -3.90
N ARG A 236 -14.10 17.18 -4.30
CA ARG A 236 -13.73 16.05 -5.15
C ARG A 236 -13.75 14.72 -4.41
N VAL A 237 -13.21 14.63 -3.19
CA VAL A 237 -13.25 13.39 -2.40
C VAL A 237 -14.68 13.00 -2.03
N ASN A 238 -15.53 13.98 -1.67
CA ASN A 238 -16.95 13.73 -1.40
C ASN A 238 -17.69 13.19 -2.62
N SER A 239 -17.41 13.75 -3.81
CA SER A 239 -18.03 13.26 -5.07
C SER A 239 -17.64 11.81 -5.39
N ILE A 240 -16.39 11.43 -5.11
CA ILE A 240 -15.94 10.03 -5.27
C ILE A 240 -16.61 9.14 -4.24
N PHE A 241 -16.63 9.55 -2.98
CA PHE A 241 -17.26 8.77 -1.93
C PHE A 241 -18.74 8.51 -2.19
N GLN A 242 -19.51 9.55 -2.52
CA GLN A 242 -20.94 9.41 -2.85
C GLN A 242 -21.20 8.39 -3.98
N GLN A 243 -20.29 8.29 -4.94
CA GLN A 243 -20.38 7.29 -6.00
C GLN A 243 -19.99 5.88 -5.52
N GLN A 244 -19.07 5.79 -4.57
CA GLN A 244 -18.42 4.54 -4.17
C GLN A 244 -18.91 3.99 -2.82
N GLU A 245 -19.72 4.72 -2.07
CA GLU A 245 -20.21 4.34 -0.74
C GLU A 245 -20.90 2.98 -0.74
N THR A 246 -21.80 2.74 -1.70
CA THR A 246 -22.58 1.49 -1.82
C THR A 246 -22.22 0.68 -3.08
N ASN A 247 -21.14 1.04 -3.78
CA ASN A 247 -20.79 0.49 -5.09
C ASN A 247 -20.05 -0.84 -5.00
N GLN A 248 -20.57 -1.79 -4.21
CA GLN A 248 -19.91 -3.05 -3.87
C GLN A 248 -19.49 -3.90 -5.09
N PHE A 249 -20.25 -3.86 -6.18
CA PHE A 249 -20.01 -4.68 -7.37
C PHE A 249 -19.92 -3.85 -8.67
N GLY A 250 -19.82 -2.54 -8.56
CA GLY A 250 -19.72 -1.66 -9.72
C GLY A 250 -18.37 -1.73 -10.42
N SER A 251 -18.32 -1.10 -11.61
CA SER A 251 -17.12 -1.08 -12.46
C SER A 251 -16.18 0.08 -12.14
N GLN A 252 -16.62 1.09 -11.41
CA GLN A 252 -15.82 2.27 -11.11
C GLN A 252 -14.70 1.93 -10.11
N ARG A 253 -13.52 2.47 -10.37
CA ARG A 253 -12.32 2.33 -9.55
C ARG A 253 -11.63 3.68 -9.46
N TYR A 254 -11.10 4.04 -8.29
CA TYR A 254 -10.41 5.32 -8.08
C TYR A 254 -9.11 5.16 -7.30
N ALA A 255 -8.09 5.93 -7.69
CA ALA A 255 -6.93 6.20 -6.86
C ALA A 255 -6.91 7.69 -6.54
N VAL A 256 -6.94 8.03 -5.26
CA VAL A 256 -6.88 9.39 -4.71
C VAL A 256 -5.50 9.57 -4.11
N LEU A 257 -4.66 10.36 -4.78
CA LEU A 257 -3.25 10.48 -4.50
C LEU A 257 -2.90 11.89 -4.02
N PHE A 258 -2.12 12.00 -2.95
CA PHE A 258 -1.70 13.28 -2.37
C PHE A 258 -0.19 13.45 -2.54
N LYS A 259 0.25 14.51 -3.24
CA LYS A 259 1.67 14.89 -3.31
C LYS A 259 2.21 15.27 -1.93
N PRO A 260 3.55 15.23 -1.72
CA PRO A 260 4.14 15.68 -0.46
C PRO A 260 3.64 17.08 -0.05
N GLY A 261 3.20 17.19 1.21
CA GLY A 261 2.64 18.41 1.78
C GLY A 261 1.58 18.16 2.86
N SER A 262 0.94 19.23 3.31
CA SER A 262 -0.10 19.20 4.36
C SER A 262 -1.45 19.65 3.79
N TYR A 263 -2.49 18.92 4.14
CA TYR A 263 -3.84 19.11 3.62
C TYR A 263 -4.85 19.15 4.76
N ASN A 264 -5.88 19.99 4.63
CA ASN A 264 -7.05 19.96 5.50
C ASN A 264 -8.18 19.27 4.72
N ALA A 265 -8.45 18.01 5.05
CA ALA A 265 -9.45 17.20 4.34
C ALA A 265 -10.01 16.08 5.24
N ASP A 266 -11.26 15.76 5.01
CA ASP A 266 -11.95 14.59 5.55
C ASP A 266 -12.21 13.64 4.37
N VAL A 267 -11.45 12.52 4.33
CA VAL A 267 -11.43 11.60 3.20
C VAL A 267 -12.12 10.30 3.60
N ASN A 268 -13.39 10.18 3.26
CA ASN A 268 -14.13 8.95 3.45
C ASN A 268 -13.88 7.98 2.28
N VAL A 269 -13.51 6.72 2.58
CA VAL A 269 -13.03 5.75 1.60
C VAL A 269 -14.11 4.74 1.28
N GLY A 270 -14.70 4.83 0.09
CA GLY A 270 -15.71 3.90 -0.41
C GLY A 270 -15.13 2.67 -1.13
N PHE A 271 -16.00 1.87 -1.73
CA PHE A 271 -15.60 0.68 -2.51
C PHE A 271 -14.66 1.05 -3.66
N TYR A 272 -13.70 0.18 -3.97
CA TYR A 272 -12.71 0.31 -5.05
C TYR A 272 -12.00 1.66 -5.06
N THR A 273 -11.78 2.22 -3.88
CA THR A 273 -11.05 3.46 -3.69
C THR A 273 -9.78 3.20 -2.91
N GLN A 274 -8.64 3.60 -3.48
CA GLN A 274 -7.35 3.64 -2.82
C GLN A 274 -7.01 5.10 -2.52
N VAL A 275 -6.67 5.40 -1.29
CA VAL A 275 -6.14 6.71 -0.87
C VAL A 275 -4.68 6.54 -0.53
N ALA A 276 -3.78 7.31 -1.16
CA ALA A 276 -2.35 7.14 -0.94
C ALA A 276 -1.58 8.46 -0.95
N GLY A 277 -0.53 8.54 -0.12
CA GLY A 277 0.46 9.60 -0.17
C GLY A 277 1.56 9.28 -1.18
N LEU A 278 1.94 10.30 -1.97
CA LEU A 278 3.04 10.23 -2.93
C LEU A 278 4.37 10.69 -2.32
N GLY A 279 4.57 10.46 -1.03
CA GLY A 279 5.87 10.64 -0.36
C GLY A 279 6.70 9.36 -0.35
N LEU A 280 8.02 9.46 -0.15
CA LEU A 280 8.87 8.29 0.10
C LEU A 280 8.55 7.64 1.46
N THR A 281 8.06 8.41 2.41
CA THR A 281 7.59 7.98 3.73
C THR A 281 6.21 8.56 4.01
N PRO A 282 5.44 7.95 4.92
CA PRO A 282 4.11 8.46 5.30
C PRO A 282 4.10 9.93 5.75
N ASP A 283 5.11 10.34 6.49
CA ASP A 283 5.19 11.69 7.06
C ASP A 283 5.45 12.81 6.03
N ALA A 284 5.75 12.45 4.79
CA ALA A 284 5.85 13.42 3.71
C ALA A 284 4.48 13.97 3.28
N VAL A 285 3.39 13.28 3.62
CA VAL A 285 2.00 13.70 3.31
C VAL A 285 1.20 13.70 4.60
N THR A 286 0.70 14.85 5.03
CA THR A 286 -0.10 14.97 6.24
C THR A 286 -1.52 15.40 5.93
N ILE A 287 -2.50 14.61 6.36
CA ILE A 287 -3.91 14.96 6.32
C ILE A 287 -4.35 15.43 7.72
N ASN A 288 -4.73 16.69 7.85
CA ASN A 288 -5.37 17.23 9.04
C ASN A 288 -6.89 17.09 8.86
N GLY A 289 -7.49 16.11 9.49
CA GLY A 289 -8.90 15.77 9.30
C GLY A 289 -9.15 14.31 9.56
N ALA A 290 -9.34 13.51 8.50
CA ALA A 290 -9.51 12.07 8.59
C ALA A 290 -9.17 11.37 7.27
N VAL A 291 -8.77 10.08 7.35
CA VAL A 291 -8.79 9.14 6.22
C VAL A 291 -9.46 7.88 6.74
N HIS A 292 -10.75 7.79 6.55
CA HIS A 292 -11.59 6.86 7.29
C HIS A 292 -12.51 6.03 6.39
N ALA A 293 -12.97 4.89 6.91
CA ALA A 293 -14.04 4.10 6.34
C ALA A 293 -15.14 3.94 7.40
N GLU A 294 -16.35 4.35 7.06
CA GLU A 294 -17.53 4.22 7.89
C GLU A 294 -18.48 3.19 7.30
N ALA A 295 -19.44 2.71 8.08
CA ALA A 295 -20.43 1.71 7.67
C ALA A 295 -21.88 2.22 7.82
N ASP A 296 -22.10 3.54 7.76
CA ASP A 296 -23.40 4.17 7.91
C ASP A 296 -24.40 3.67 6.87
N TRP A 297 -23.94 3.42 5.63
CA TRP A 297 -24.76 2.87 4.54
C TRP A 297 -25.37 1.52 4.89
N PHE A 298 -24.81 0.78 5.84
CA PHE A 298 -25.27 -0.53 6.29
C PHE A 298 -25.49 -0.56 7.82
N GLN A 299 -25.90 0.59 8.38
CA GLN A 299 -26.28 0.76 9.79
C GLN A 299 -25.17 0.38 10.78
N GLY A 300 -23.93 0.74 10.46
CA GLY A 300 -22.75 0.44 11.26
C GLY A 300 -22.17 -0.96 11.04
N ASN A 301 -22.81 -1.81 10.24
CA ASN A 301 -22.33 -3.14 9.92
C ASN A 301 -21.25 -3.09 8.84
N ALA A 302 -20.01 -3.30 9.21
CA ALA A 302 -18.86 -3.25 8.31
C ALA A 302 -18.50 -4.60 7.66
N THR A 303 -19.31 -5.66 7.84
CA THR A 303 -18.99 -6.99 7.27
C THR A 303 -18.94 -7.02 5.74
N GLN A 304 -19.46 -5.99 5.08
CA GLN A 304 -19.38 -5.82 3.62
C GLN A 304 -18.49 -4.64 3.20
N ASN A 305 -17.75 -4.01 4.11
CA ASN A 305 -16.86 -2.88 3.83
C ASN A 305 -15.48 -3.32 3.33
N PHE A 306 -15.43 -4.02 2.21
CA PHE A 306 -14.19 -4.46 1.56
C PHE A 306 -13.85 -3.66 0.30
N TRP A 307 -12.84 -4.07 -0.46
CA TRP A 307 -12.34 -3.46 -1.71
C TRP A 307 -11.95 -1.99 -1.54
N ARG A 308 -11.13 -1.68 -0.54
CA ARG A 308 -10.61 -0.32 -0.32
C ARG A 308 -9.24 -0.33 0.34
N GLY A 309 -8.56 0.82 0.37
CA GLY A 309 -7.27 0.89 1.04
C GLY A 309 -6.81 2.31 1.31
N ALA A 310 -6.06 2.47 2.39
CA ALA A 310 -5.32 3.68 2.72
C ALA A 310 -3.84 3.33 2.93
N GLU A 311 -2.94 4.09 2.30
CA GLU A 311 -1.53 3.78 2.38
C GLU A 311 -0.60 5.00 2.24
N ASN A 312 0.55 4.92 2.92
CA ASN A 312 1.69 5.80 2.76
C ASN A 312 1.39 7.29 3.02
N LEU A 313 0.60 7.59 4.05
CA LEU A 313 0.34 8.97 4.49
C LEU A 313 0.16 9.05 6.01
N SER A 314 0.26 10.27 6.55
CA SER A 314 0.09 10.58 7.95
C SER A 314 -1.24 11.31 8.17
N VAL A 315 -1.93 11.01 9.26
CA VAL A 315 -3.23 11.58 9.61
C VAL A 315 -3.19 12.18 11.01
N ASN A 316 -3.60 13.45 11.12
CA ASN A 316 -3.95 14.10 12.38
C ASN A 316 -5.49 14.06 12.52
N PRO A 317 -6.07 13.09 13.23
CA PRO A 317 -7.51 12.91 13.22
C PRO A 317 -8.21 14.03 14.02
N THR A 318 -9.22 14.63 13.41
CA THR A 318 -10.11 15.56 14.10
C THR A 318 -10.82 14.84 15.24
N GLY A 319 -10.77 15.38 16.45
CA GLY A 319 -11.31 14.69 17.64
C GLY A 319 -10.43 13.58 18.21
N GLY A 320 -9.22 13.38 17.66
CA GLY A 320 -8.19 12.48 18.22
C GLY A 320 -8.37 10.99 17.90
N THR A 321 -9.45 10.60 17.19
CA THR A 321 -9.69 9.21 16.78
C THR A 321 -10.12 9.15 15.34
N ASP A 322 -9.47 8.33 14.53
CA ASP A 322 -9.88 7.97 13.19
C ASP A 322 -10.65 6.65 13.19
N ARG A 323 -11.45 6.39 12.16
CA ARG A 323 -12.29 5.20 12.04
C ARG A 323 -11.89 4.40 10.80
N TRP A 324 -11.61 3.13 11.00
CA TRP A 324 -11.33 2.21 9.91
C TRP A 324 -12.23 0.96 10.04
N ALA A 325 -13.54 1.16 9.82
CA ALA A 325 -14.57 0.12 9.95
C ALA A 325 -14.66 -0.68 8.65
N VAL A 326 -13.90 -1.75 8.57
CA VAL A 326 -13.71 -2.54 7.34
C VAL A 326 -13.75 -4.03 7.61
N SER A 327 -13.80 -4.78 6.51
CA SER A 327 -13.65 -6.23 6.46
C SER A 327 -12.54 -6.62 5.48
N GLN A 328 -12.57 -7.85 4.96
CA GLN A 328 -11.54 -8.40 4.09
C GLN A 328 -11.21 -7.49 2.90
N ALA A 329 -10.03 -7.62 2.32
CA ALA A 329 -9.55 -6.82 1.20
C ALA A 329 -9.60 -5.29 1.45
N ALA A 330 -9.28 -4.89 2.66
CA ALA A 330 -9.17 -3.49 3.05
C ALA A 330 -7.85 -3.26 3.78
N SER A 331 -6.85 -2.76 3.06
CA SER A 331 -5.50 -2.57 3.59
C SER A 331 -5.31 -1.21 4.23
N TYR A 332 -4.64 -1.18 5.39
CA TYR A 332 -4.14 0.02 6.04
C TYR A 332 -2.62 -0.15 6.19
N ARG A 333 -1.86 0.37 5.20
CA ARG A 333 -0.42 0.11 5.08
C ARG A 333 0.41 1.37 5.13
N ARG A 334 1.55 1.30 5.83
CA ARG A 334 2.51 2.42 5.88
C ARG A 334 1.81 3.73 6.22
N MET A 335 0.93 3.69 7.19
CA MET A 335 0.23 4.86 7.71
C MET A 335 0.93 5.36 8.97
N HIS A 336 0.86 6.67 9.22
CA HIS A 336 1.18 7.24 10.52
C HIS A 336 -0.06 7.94 11.06
N LEU A 337 -0.76 7.32 11.99
CA LEU A 337 -1.88 7.95 12.65
C LEU A 337 -1.44 8.61 13.95
N ARG A 338 -1.57 9.91 14.03
CA ARG A 338 -1.21 10.74 15.19
C ARG A 338 -2.38 10.85 16.18
N GLY A 339 -2.97 9.72 16.51
CA GLY A 339 -4.15 9.61 17.36
C GLY A 339 -4.57 8.16 17.56
N ASN A 340 -5.83 7.94 17.89
CA ASN A 340 -6.42 6.62 18.09
C ASN A 340 -7.08 6.10 16.80
N VAL A 341 -7.27 4.78 16.72
CA VAL A 341 -8.06 4.11 15.66
C VAL A 341 -9.17 3.30 16.29
N ALA A 342 -10.40 3.45 15.75
CA ALA A 342 -11.50 2.52 15.95
C ALA A 342 -11.66 1.66 14.69
N LEU A 343 -11.65 0.32 14.85
CA LEU A 343 -11.73 -0.63 13.75
C LEU A 343 -13.15 -1.12 13.47
N ASP A 344 -14.14 -0.52 14.10
CA ASP A 344 -15.56 -0.81 13.88
C ASP A 344 -16.40 0.46 13.85
N ASP A 345 -17.68 0.28 13.54
CA ASP A 345 -18.69 1.35 13.52
C ASP A 345 -19.93 0.99 14.34
N ASN A 346 -19.69 0.41 15.50
CA ASN A 346 -20.71 -0.09 16.46
C ASN A 346 -21.57 -1.27 15.94
N GLY A 347 -21.39 -1.71 14.70
CA GLY A 347 -21.97 -2.92 14.13
C GLY A 347 -20.95 -4.05 14.03
N TRP A 348 -21.24 -5.08 13.25
CA TRP A 348 -20.34 -6.22 13.04
C TRP A 348 -19.19 -5.88 12.09
N SER A 349 -18.03 -6.53 12.26
CA SER A 349 -16.88 -6.43 11.38
C SER A 349 -16.16 -7.77 11.33
N SER A 350 -15.67 -8.21 10.16
CA SER A 350 -15.20 -9.59 10.00
C SER A 350 -13.68 -9.79 9.90
N GLY A 351 -12.90 -8.75 9.74
CA GLY A 351 -11.43 -8.88 9.72
C GLY A 351 -10.77 -7.80 8.88
N GLY A 352 -9.45 -7.70 8.97
CA GLY A 352 -8.67 -6.73 8.20
C GLY A 352 -7.19 -6.76 8.54
N LEU A 353 -6.47 -5.74 8.06
CA LEU A 353 -5.01 -5.65 8.14
C LEU A 353 -4.54 -4.25 8.55
N LEU A 354 -3.63 -4.22 9.52
CA LEU A 354 -2.66 -3.14 9.73
C LEU A 354 -1.26 -3.66 9.40
N ALA A 355 -0.55 -3.03 8.47
CA ALA A 355 0.81 -3.44 8.13
C ALA A 355 1.75 -2.25 7.98
N ASP A 356 2.96 -2.37 8.52
CA ASP A 356 4.01 -1.35 8.43
C ASP A 356 3.53 0.05 8.89
N THR A 357 2.63 0.09 9.88
CA THR A 357 1.86 1.25 10.31
C THR A 357 2.25 1.69 11.71
N LYS A 358 2.39 2.99 11.92
CA LYS A 358 2.59 3.60 13.23
C LYS A 358 1.31 4.28 13.70
N ILE A 359 0.88 3.96 14.91
CA ILE A 359 -0.29 4.57 15.56
C ILE A 359 0.17 5.08 16.92
N ASP A 360 0.19 6.39 17.10
CA ASP A 360 0.69 7.01 18.33
C ASP A 360 -0.23 6.76 19.54
N GLY A 361 -1.52 6.56 19.28
CA GLY A 361 -2.53 6.29 20.29
C GLY A 361 -2.92 4.82 20.40
N GLN A 362 -4.16 4.59 20.81
CA GLN A 362 -4.76 3.28 21.01
C GLN A 362 -5.48 2.79 19.77
N VAL A 363 -5.32 1.51 19.44
CA VAL A 363 -6.18 0.78 18.51
C VAL A 363 -7.26 0.07 19.31
N ASN A 364 -8.53 0.32 18.96
CA ASN A 364 -9.68 -0.41 19.49
C ASN A 364 -10.24 -1.33 18.39
N SER A 365 -10.14 -2.64 18.59
CA SER A 365 -10.66 -3.60 17.60
C SER A 365 -12.19 -3.61 17.50
N GLY A 366 -12.88 -3.12 18.52
CA GLY A 366 -14.34 -3.12 18.54
C GLY A 366 -14.92 -4.51 18.29
N SER A 367 -15.77 -4.61 17.29
CA SER A 367 -16.46 -5.85 16.91
C SER A 367 -15.67 -6.76 15.97
N GLN A 368 -14.44 -6.42 15.58
CA GLN A 368 -13.64 -7.22 14.64
C GLN A 368 -13.55 -8.68 15.10
N GLN A 369 -13.97 -9.60 14.25
CA GLN A 369 -13.95 -11.03 14.52
C GLN A 369 -12.53 -11.57 14.63
N GLN A 370 -11.72 -11.28 13.63
CA GLN A 370 -10.27 -11.51 13.60
C GLN A 370 -9.56 -10.27 13.07
N TRP A 371 -8.26 -10.12 13.38
CA TRP A 371 -7.48 -9.01 12.84
C TRP A 371 -5.99 -9.36 12.77
N LEU A 372 -5.31 -8.95 11.69
CA LEU A 372 -3.87 -9.05 11.58
C LEU A 372 -3.19 -7.68 11.73
N THR A 373 -2.21 -7.60 12.62
CA THR A 373 -1.28 -6.48 12.72
C THR A 373 0.14 -6.97 12.50
N ARG A 374 0.79 -6.52 11.42
CA ARG A 374 2.13 -6.97 11.03
C ARG A 374 3.11 -5.81 10.94
N ASN A 375 4.31 -5.97 11.52
CA ASN A 375 5.40 -4.99 11.46
C ASN A 375 4.97 -3.55 11.79
N SER A 376 4.13 -3.38 12.80
CA SER A 376 3.56 -2.09 13.17
C SER A 376 4.03 -1.62 14.56
N GLN A 377 3.84 -0.34 14.86
CA GLN A 377 4.12 0.27 16.17
C GLN A 377 2.85 0.92 16.68
N LEU A 378 2.34 0.46 17.82
CA LEU A 378 1.10 0.95 18.42
C LEU A 378 1.39 1.57 19.77
N GLY A 379 0.65 2.61 20.16
CA GLY A 379 0.64 3.10 21.54
C GLY A 379 0.05 2.06 22.48
N SER A 380 -1.08 1.45 22.10
CA SER A 380 -1.69 0.33 22.80
C SER A 380 -2.76 -0.36 21.95
N TRP A 381 -3.26 -1.51 22.40
CA TRP A 381 -4.37 -2.26 21.80
C TRP A 381 -5.44 -2.56 22.84
N THR A 382 -6.71 -2.51 22.42
CA THR A 382 -7.86 -2.96 23.21
C THR A 382 -8.88 -3.66 22.34
N GLY A 383 -9.70 -4.51 22.95
CA GLY A 383 -10.73 -5.28 22.28
C GLY A 383 -10.24 -6.58 21.67
N SER A 384 -11.19 -7.52 21.53
CA SER A 384 -10.97 -8.84 20.93
C SER A 384 -12.28 -9.59 20.83
N ASN A 385 -12.43 -10.39 19.76
CA ASN A 385 -13.53 -11.35 19.68
C ASN A 385 -13.04 -12.79 19.55
N TRP A 386 -12.49 -13.16 18.37
CA TRP A 386 -12.12 -14.57 18.16
C TRP A 386 -10.63 -14.79 18.03
N ASN A 387 -9.89 -13.93 17.31
CA ASN A 387 -8.42 -14.00 17.26
C ASN A 387 -7.79 -12.71 16.73
N MET A 388 -7.05 -12.02 17.58
CA MET A 388 -6.23 -10.86 17.20
C MET A 388 -4.79 -11.31 17.09
N VAL A 389 -4.22 -11.24 15.87
CA VAL A 389 -2.90 -11.78 15.54
C VAL A 389 -1.93 -10.63 15.34
N PHE A 390 -0.80 -10.70 16.06
CA PHE A 390 0.26 -9.70 16.01
C PHE A 390 1.57 -10.36 15.58
N VAL A 391 2.21 -9.88 14.53
CA VAL A 391 3.45 -10.45 14.00
C VAL A 391 4.49 -9.37 13.86
N GLY A 392 5.62 -9.47 14.55
CA GLY A 392 6.69 -8.48 14.50
C GLY A 392 6.25 -7.06 14.85
N SER A 393 5.24 -6.90 15.70
CA SER A 393 4.66 -5.60 16.05
C SER A 393 5.01 -5.19 17.47
N GLN A 394 5.06 -3.88 17.72
CA GLN A 394 5.42 -3.26 19.00
C GLN A 394 4.19 -2.59 19.63
N GLY A 395 4.13 -2.50 20.96
CA GLY A 395 2.98 -1.92 21.67
C GLY A 395 1.73 -2.78 21.64
N VAL A 396 1.89 -4.09 21.42
CA VAL A 396 0.80 -5.06 21.27
C VAL A 396 0.71 -5.97 22.52
N PRO A 397 -0.46 -6.58 22.79
CA PRO A 397 -0.61 -7.52 23.90
C PRO A 397 0.26 -8.77 23.75
N ALA A 398 0.64 -9.38 24.87
CA ALA A 398 1.23 -10.72 24.88
C ALA A 398 0.20 -11.79 24.48
N THR A 399 0.68 -12.95 24.04
CA THR A 399 -0.20 -14.10 23.76
C THR A 399 -0.98 -14.52 25.00
N SER A 400 -2.30 -14.65 24.84
CA SER A 400 -3.22 -15.06 25.92
C SER A 400 -4.37 -15.94 25.42
N PHE A 401 -4.35 -16.32 24.12
CA PHE A 401 -5.39 -17.15 23.52
C PHE A 401 -5.73 -18.37 24.38
N PRO A 402 -6.98 -18.71 24.65
CA PRO A 402 -8.20 -18.13 24.02
C PRO A 402 -8.86 -16.98 24.81
N SER A 403 -8.34 -16.50 25.92
CA SER A 403 -8.98 -15.49 26.74
C SER A 403 -8.01 -14.53 27.42
N PRO A 404 -7.93 -13.26 26.96
CA PRO A 404 -8.45 -12.75 25.69
C PRO A 404 -7.75 -13.41 24.48
N PRO A 405 -8.40 -13.49 23.32
CA PRO A 405 -7.87 -14.24 22.16
C PRO A 405 -6.81 -13.45 21.40
N TYR A 406 -5.66 -13.28 22.02
CA TYR A 406 -4.48 -12.64 21.44
C TYR A 406 -3.43 -13.68 21.07
N THR A 407 -2.89 -13.58 19.86
CA THR A 407 -1.81 -14.43 19.35
C THR A 407 -0.67 -13.53 18.87
N THR A 408 0.48 -13.58 19.55
CA THR A 408 1.61 -12.70 19.26
C THR A 408 2.83 -13.50 18.88
N VAL A 409 3.41 -13.18 17.72
CA VAL A 409 4.68 -13.71 17.21
C VAL A 409 5.69 -12.56 17.23
N ALA A 410 6.78 -12.75 17.99
CA ALA A 410 7.71 -11.68 18.32
C ALA A 410 8.38 -11.01 17.12
N GLN A 411 8.66 -11.77 16.05
CA GLN A 411 9.36 -11.31 14.86
C GLN A 411 8.65 -11.81 13.60
N THR A 412 8.67 -10.99 12.56
CA THR A 412 8.28 -11.41 11.22
C THR A 412 9.46 -12.09 10.56
N PRO A 413 9.39 -13.39 10.26
CA PRO A 413 10.58 -14.16 9.83
C PRO A 413 11.12 -13.69 8.47
N VAL A 414 10.26 -13.45 7.50
CA VAL A 414 10.60 -12.88 6.20
C VAL A 414 9.47 -11.97 5.75
N SER A 415 9.79 -10.78 5.30
CA SER A 415 8.80 -9.85 4.73
C SER A 415 9.43 -8.97 3.67
N ARG A 416 8.62 -8.51 2.76
CA ARG A 416 8.87 -7.38 1.87
C ARG A 416 7.63 -6.51 1.93
N GLU A 417 7.81 -5.19 2.03
CA GLU A 417 6.66 -4.30 1.99
C GLU A 417 6.22 -4.05 0.55
N LYS A 418 4.95 -3.65 0.39
CA LYS A 418 4.34 -3.37 -0.91
C LYS A 418 5.09 -2.25 -1.64
N PRO A 419 5.41 -2.39 -2.93
CA PRO A 419 5.90 -1.28 -3.74
C PRO A 419 4.93 -0.10 -3.73
N SER A 420 5.43 1.14 -3.74
CA SER A 420 4.61 2.34 -3.68
C SER A 420 5.05 3.39 -4.70
N LEU A 421 4.07 4.03 -5.33
CA LEU A 421 4.28 5.19 -6.19
C LEU A 421 4.61 6.40 -5.32
N TYR A 422 5.62 7.19 -5.69
CA TYR A 422 5.95 8.43 -5.00
C TYR A 422 6.51 9.47 -5.96
N VAL A 423 6.53 10.72 -5.53
CA VAL A 423 7.16 11.84 -6.24
C VAL A 423 8.44 12.21 -5.50
N ASP A 424 9.56 12.19 -6.19
CA ASP A 424 10.86 12.53 -5.61
C ASP A 424 11.04 14.06 -5.42
N GLY A 425 12.16 14.47 -4.83
CA GLY A 425 12.46 15.88 -4.59
C GLY A 425 12.56 16.76 -5.86
N ASN A 426 12.64 16.12 -7.03
CA ASN A 426 12.67 16.79 -8.33
C ASN A 426 11.29 16.85 -9.00
N GLY A 427 10.25 16.31 -8.35
CA GLY A 427 8.91 16.19 -8.91
C GLY A 427 8.75 15.04 -9.90
N ALA A 428 9.73 14.15 -10.05
CA ALA A 428 9.63 12.98 -10.90
C ALA A 428 8.92 11.83 -10.20
N TYR A 429 8.05 11.14 -10.94
CA TYR A 429 7.35 9.97 -10.43
C TYR A 429 8.25 8.75 -10.43
N GLN A 430 8.32 8.09 -9.31
CA GLN A 430 9.13 6.91 -9.03
C GLN A 430 8.26 5.82 -8.40
N VAL A 431 8.66 4.57 -8.55
CA VAL A 431 8.12 3.45 -7.77
C VAL A 431 9.20 2.97 -6.80
N PHE A 432 8.96 3.14 -5.51
CA PHE A 432 9.82 2.60 -4.47
C PHE A 432 9.55 1.11 -4.29
N VAL A 433 10.61 0.31 -4.36
CA VAL A 433 10.59 -1.14 -4.16
C VAL A 433 11.34 -1.45 -2.86
N PRO A 434 10.64 -1.75 -1.76
CA PRO A 434 11.27 -2.06 -0.49
C PRO A 434 12.14 -3.31 -0.54
N SER A 435 13.25 -3.29 0.22
CA SER A 435 14.10 -4.47 0.42
C SER A 435 13.40 -5.54 1.25
N GLN A 436 13.80 -6.79 1.07
CA GLN A 436 13.41 -7.88 1.95
C GLN A 436 13.96 -7.63 3.37
N ARG A 437 13.14 -7.97 4.36
CA ARG A 437 13.52 -7.95 5.78
C ARG A 437 13.42 -9.36 6.35
N SER A 438 14.33 -9.71 7.24
CA SER A 438 14.32 -10.99 7.96
C SER A 438 14.29 -10.73 9.47
N ASN A 439 13.53 -11.55 10.19
CA ASN A 439 13.36 -11.46 11.64
C ASN A 439 13.07 -10.03 12.12
N SER A 440 12.18 -9.34 11.41
CA SER A 440 11.93 -7.91 11.56
C SER A 440 10.86 -7.62 12.62
N THR A 441 10.99 -6.44 13.25
CA THR A 441 10.00 -5.88 14.16
C THR A 441 9.76 -4.41 13.84
N GLY A 442 8.54 -3.93 14.12
CA GLY A 442 8.16 -2.53 13.90
C GLY A 442 8.19 -2.10 12.45
N THR A 443 7.91 -0.84 12.22
CA THR A 443 7.79 -0.26 10.86
C THR A 443 9.12 -0.25 10.11
N SER A 444 9.05 -0.20 8.77
CA SER A 444 10.23 -0.14 7.90
C SER A 444 10.76 1.28 7.69
N TRP A 445 10.02 2.31 8.10
CA TRP A 445 10.24 3.70 7.70
C TRP A 445 10.37 4.69 8.87
N ALA A 446 9.87 4.38 10.07
CA ALA A 446 9.78 5.38 11.15
C ALA A 446 11.15 5.78 11.75
N ASN A 447 12.18 4.98 11.55
CA ASN A 447 13.51 5.22 12.11
C ASN A 447 14.54 5.71 11.07
N GLY A 448 14.10 6.26 9.97
CA GLY A 448 14.97 6.81 8.90
C GLY A 448 14.49 6.47 7.50
N THR A 449 15.38 6.63 6.52
CA THR A 449 15.08 6.30 5.13
C THR A 449 14.82 4.80 4.98
N PRO A 450 13.68 4.39 4.44
CA PRO A 450 13.39 2.97 4.23
C PRO A 450 14.39 2.33 3.28
N ALA A 451 14.82 1.12 3.59
CA ALA A 451 15.70 0.35 2.72
C ALA A 451 14.95 -0.14 1.48
N GLY A 452 15.52 0.09 0.30
CA GLY A 452 14.91 -0.29 -0.97
C GLY A 452 15.60 0.39 -2.15
N SER A 453 14.97 0.27 -3.32
CA SER A 453 15.42 0.93 -4.56
C SER A 453 14.24 1.66 -5.21
N SER A 454 14.55 2.71 -5.93
CA SER A 454 13.57 3.48 -6.70
C SER A 454 13.72 3.20 -8.19
N LEU A 455 12.60 2.95 -8.85
CA LEU A 455 12.51 2.75 -10.28
C LEU A 455 11.81 3.94 -10.90
N SER A 456 12.45 4.58 -11.91
CA SER A 456 11.77 5.65 -12.67
C SER A 456 10.50 5.12 -13.32
N LEU A 457 9.43 5.94 -13.29
CA LEU A 457 8.16 5.61 -13.98
C LEU A 457 8.36 5.38 -15.48
N ASP A 458 9.44 5.90 -16.08
CA ASP A 458 9.83 5.64 -17.49
C ASP A 458 10.11 4.16 -17.77
N THR A 459 10.44 3.37 -16.72
CA THR A 459 10.63 1.92 -16.82
C THR A 459 9.32 1.12 -16.76
N PHE A 460 8.21 1.81 -16.59
CA PHE A 460 6.88 1.23 -16.51
C PHE A 460 6.09 1.47 -17.81
N TYR A 461 5.27 0.51 -18.17
CA TYR A 461 4.14 0.72 -19.04
C TYR A 461 2.91 1.07 -18.19
N VAL A 462 2.35 2.25 -18.42
CA VAL A 462 1.13 2.70 -17.74
C VAL A 462 -0.07 2.08 -18.45
N VAL A 463 -0.63 1.04 -17.83
CA VAL A 463 -1.81 0.33 -18.35
C VAL A 463 -3.05 1.17 -18.02
N LYS A 464 -3.71 1.68 -19.05
CA LYS A 464 -4.93 2.51 -18.92
C LYS A 464 -6.16 1.75 -19.44
N PRO A 465 -7.37 2.10 -19.00
CA PRO A 465 -8.59 1.51 -19.56
C PRO A 465 -8.60 1.51 -21.09
N GLY A 466 -8.90 0.36 -21.68
CA GLY A 466 -8.81 0.11 -23.11
C GLY A 466 -7.52 -0.58 -23.58
N ALA A 467 -6.49 -0.70 -22.75
CA ALA A 467 -5.32 -1.50 -23.07
C ALA A 467 -5.68 -2.99 -23.23
N THR A 468 -5.20 -3.61 -24.30
CA THR A 468 -5.46 -5.03 -24.58
C THR A 468 -4.43 -5.92 -23.88
N ALA A 469 -4.75 -7.19 -23.69
CA ALA A 469 -3.79 -8.17 -23.17
C ALA A 469 -2.55 -8.30 -24.07
N ALA A 470 -2.70 -8.08 -25.40
CA ALA A 470 -1.58 -8.05 -26.33
C ALA A 470 -0.64 -6.89 -26.10
N ASP A 471 -1.16 -5.67 -25.86
CA ASP A 471 -0.35 -4.47 -25.56
C ASP A 471 0.43 -4.67 -24.24
N ILE A 472 -0.24 -5.20 -23.22
CA ILE A 472 0.37 -5.48 -21.91
C ILE A 472 1.50 -6.51 -22.05
N ASN A 473 1.25 -7.60 -22.77
CA ASN A 473 2.27 -8.63 -23.01
C ASN A 473 3.45 -8.11 -23.85
N ALA A 474 3.19 -7.25 -24.85
CA ALA A 474 4.26 -6.62 -25.62
C ALA A 474 5.15 -5.73 -24.73
N ALA A 475 4.56 -4.99 -23.81
CA ALA A 475 5.30 -4.19 -22.84
C ALA A 475 6.14 -5.07 -21.89
N LEU A 476 5.56 -6.14 -21.35
CA LEU A 476 6.28 -7.11 -20.50
C LEU A 476 7.44 -7.77 -21.25
N ALA A 477 7.22 -8.18 -22.51
CA ALA A 477 8.25 -8.75 -23.38
C ALA A 477 9.37 -7.76 -23.70
N ALA A 478 9.05 -6.45 -23.79
CA ALA A 478 10.02 -5.37 -23.93
C ALA A 478 10.77 -5.02 -22.62
N GLY A 479 10.55 -5.78 -21.54
CA GLY A 479 11.22 -5.58 -20.24
C GLY A 479 10.66 -4.46 -19.39
N LYS A 480 9.46 -3.94 -19.70
CA LYS A 480 8.79 -2.94 -18.88
C LYS A 480 8.18 -3.56 -17.63
N ASN A 481 8.11 -2.77 -16.54
CA ASN A 481 7.21 -3.01 -15.42
C ASN A 481 5.80 -2.51 -15.78
N LEU A 482 4.80 -2.83 -14.97
CA LEU A 482 3.44 -2.36 -15.18
C LEU A 482 2.97 -1.46 -14.03
N LEU A 483 2.46 -0.28 -14.35
CA LEU A 483 1.59 0.50 -13.47
C LEU A 483 0.17 0.40 -14.00
N VAL A 484 -0.67 -0.38 -13.32
CA VAL A 484 -2.04 -0.64 -13.78
C VAL A 484 -2.97 0.38 -13.13
N THR A 485 -3.55 1.27 -13.93
CA THR A 485 -4.39 2.36 -13.41
C THR A 485 -5.80 1.87 -13.08
N PRO A 486 -6.58 2.62 -12.29
CA PRO A 486 -7.92 2.19 -11.88
C PRO A 486 -8.83 1.90 -13.08
N GLY A 487 -9.29 0.67 -13.19
CA GLY A 487 -10.12 0.21 -14.28
C GLY A 487 -10.44 -1.29 -14.21
N VAL A 488 -11.27 -1.74 -15.13
CA VAL A 488 -11.56 -3.16 -15.38
C VAL A 488 -10.99 -3.51 -16.75
N TYR A 489 -10.15 -4.54 -16.79
CA TYR A 489 -9.38 -4.97 -17.96
C TYR A 489 -9.78 -6.38 -18.37
N HIS A 490 -10.36 -6.52 -19.55
CA HIS A 490 -10.77 -7.78 -20.13
C HIS A 490 -9.61 -8.45 -20.86
N LEU A 491 -9.31 -9.69 -20.51
CA LEU A 491 -8.16 -10.42 -21.02
C LEU A 491 -8.63 -11.59 -21.92
N ASN A 492 -8.24 -11.54 -23.17
CA ASN A 492 -8.46 -12.65 -24.12
C ASN A 492 -7.25 -13.60 -24.23
N GLN A 493 -6.17 -13.30 -23.53
CA GLN A 493 -4.97 -14.13 -23.39
C GLN A 493 -4.30 -13.89 -22.05
N THR A 494 -3.50 -14.86 -21.60
CA THR A 494 -2.77 -14.78 -20.33
C THR A 494 -1.71 -13.70 -20.35
N LEU A 495 -1.61 -12.92 -19.28
CA LEU A 495 -0.49 -12.00 -19.03
C LEU A 495 0.74 -12.82 -18.59
N GLN A 496 1.87 -12.65 -19.27
CA GLN A 496 3.10 -13.43 -19.07
C GLN A 496 4.17 -12.60 -18.36
N VAL A 497 4.40 -12.83 -17.07
CA VAL A 497 5.44 -12.15 -16.30
C VAL A 497 6.67 -13.05 -16.21
N ASN A 498 7.57 -12.91 -17.19
CA ASN A 498 8.69 -13.85 -17.40
C ASN A 498 10.05 -13.30 -16.93
N ARG A 499 10.16 -12.01 -16.62
CA ARG A 499 11.41 -11.36 -16.23
C ARG A 499 11.51 -11.25 -14.71
N ALA A 500 12.67 -11.62 -14.16
CA ALA A 500 13.02 -11.37 -12.76
C ALA A 500 12.85 -9.88 -12.40
N ASP A 501 12.52 -9.61 -11.15
CA ASP A 501 12.32 -8.26 -10.59
C ASP A 501 11.25 -7.41 -11.28
N THR A 502 10.37 -8.02 -12.09
CA THR A 502 9.23 -7.28 -12.66
C THR A 502 8.28 -6.83 -11.55
N VAL A 503 7.88 -5.56 -11.63
CA VAL A 503 6.88 -4.95 -10.75
C VAL A 503 5.58 -4.81 -11.52
N VAL A 504 4.50 -5.38 -11.00
CA VAL A 504 3.11 -5.15 -11.43
C VAL A 504 2.41 -4.44 -10.28
N LEU A 505 2.25 -3.13 -10.38
CA LEU A 505 1.63 -2.29 -9.36
C LEU A 505 0.27 -1.77 -9.84
N GLY A 506 -0.80 -2.25 -9.21
CA GLY A 506 -2.15 -1.75 -9.42
C GLY A 506 -2.47 -0.57 -8.51
N LEU A 507 -3.22 0.39 -9.04
CA LEU A 507 -3.82 1.50 -8.33
C LEU A 507 -5.34 1.33 -8.29
N GLY A 508 -5.98 1.69 -7.18
CA GLY A 508 -7.44 1.70 -7.05
C GLY A 508 -8.09 0.33 -7.29
N LEU A 509 -7.38 -0.77 -6.95
CA LEU A 509 -7.87 -2.14 -7.14
C LEU A 509 -8.19 -2.46 -8.62
N ALA A 510 -7.26 -2.10 -9.51
CA ALA A 510 -7.33 -2.46 -10.92
C ALA A 510 -7.68 -3.95 -11.10
N THR A 511 -8.68 -4.23 -11.92
CA THR A 511 -9.31 -5.56 -11.99
C THR A 511 -9.06 -6.22 -13.34
N PHE A 512 -8.59 -7.46 -13.34
CA PHE A 512 -8.41 -8.29 -14.54
C PHE A 512 -9.49 -9.37 -14.63
N ILE A 513 -10.13 -9.49 -15.81
CA ILE A 513 -11.17 -10.49 -16.09
C ILE A 513 -10.76 -11.32 -17.31
N PRO A 514 -10.51 -12.64 -17.17
CA PRO A 514 -10.27 -13.53 -18.32
C PRO A 514 -11.60 -13.90 -19.00
N ASP A 515 -11.85 -13.37 -20.20
CA ASP A 515 -13.15 -13.52 -20.88
C ASP A 515 -13.40 -14.92 -21.45
N ASN A 516 -12.34 -15.64 -21.85
CA ASN A 516 -12.44 -16.89 -22.59
C ASN A 516 -11.92 -18.12 -21.80
N GLY A 517 -11.81 -18.00 -20.47
CA GLY A 517 -11.39 -19.09 -19.58
C GLY A 517 -9.87 -19.34 -19.56
N VAL A 518 -9.06 -18.40 -20.04
CA VAL A 518 -7.60 -18.45 -19.86
C VAL A 518 -7.22 -18.17 -18.42
N THR A 519 -6.00 -18.56 -18.02
CA THR A 519 -5.38 -18.06 -16.78
C THR A 519 -5.09 -16.57 -16.97
N ALA A 520 -5.57 -15.71 -16.07
CA ALA A 520 -5.41 -14.26 -16.23
C ALA A 520 -3.94 -13.81 -16.18
N MET A 521 -3.14 -14.37 -15.25
CA MET A 521 -1.71 -14.05 -15.13
C MET A 521 -0.89 -15.29 -14.79
N LYS A 522 0.25 -15.45 -15.44
CA LYS A 522 1.29 -16.42 -15.10
C LYS A 522 2.60 -15.71 -14.80
N VAL A 523 3.20 -16.05 -13.69
CA VAL A 523 4.54 -15.61 -13.29
C VAL A 523 5.48 -16.80 -13.49
N ALA A 524 6.59 -16.58 -14.20
CA ALA A 524 7.61 -17.63 -14.37
C ALA A 524 8.33 -17.93 -13.04
N ASP A 525 9.06 -19.04 -13.01
CA ASP A 525 9.91 -19.41 -11.86
C ASP A 525 11.21 -18.59 -11.87
N VAL A 526 11.10 -17.33 -11.51
CA VAL A 526 12.18 -16.33 -11.53
C VAL A 526 12.19 -15.50 -10.23
N ASP A 527 13.34 -14.90 -9.93
CA ASP A 527 13.53 -14.10 -8.72
C ASP A 527 12.69 -12.82 -8.71
N GLY A 528 12.17 -12.49 -7.56
CA GLY A 528 11.86 -11.14 -7.14
C GLY A 528 10.69 -10.45 -7.87
N VAL A 529 9.77 -11.15 -8.50
CA VAL A 529 8.56 -10.52 -9.08
C VAL A 529 7.69 -9.96 -7.96
N LYS A 530 7.13 -8.76 -8.14
CA LYS A 530 6.21 -8.11 -7.21
C LYS A 530 4.89 -7.86 -7.92
N VAL A 531 3.81 -8.48 -7.44
CA VAL A 531 2.43 -8.21 -7.90
C VAL A 531 1.67 -7.59 -6.76
N ALA A 532 1.12 -6.39 -6.97
CA ALA A 532 0.53 -5.62 -5.90
C ALA A 532 -0.73 -4.85 -6.31
N GLY A 533 -1.74 -4.81 -5.43
CA GLY A 533 -2.90 -3.93 -5.54
C GLY A 533 -3.85 -4.27 -6.69
N VAL A 534 -3.99 -5.53 -7.07
CA VAL A 534 -4.83 -5.98 -8.19
C VAL A 534 -5.90 -6.99 -7.74
N LEU A 535 -7.03 -6.98 -8.44
CA LEU A 535 -8.11 -7.93 -8.29
C LEU A 535 -8.22 -8.80 -9.56
N PHE A 536 -8.25 -10.11 -9.39
CA PHE A 536 -8.60 -11.07 -10.45
C PHE A 536 -10.06 -11.50 -10.28
N ASP A 537 -10.89 -11.17 -11.25
CA ASP A 537 -12.33 -11.48 -11.25
C ASP A 537 -12.60 -12.55 -12.31
N ALA A 538 -13.24 -13.64 -11.93
CA ALA A 538 -13.48 -14.75 -12.83
C ALA A 538 -14.47 -14.36 -13.94
N GLY A 539 -14.15 -14.71 -15.18
CA GLY A 539 -15.05 -14.57 -16.32
C GLY A 539 -16.17 -15.64 -16.33
N THR A 540 -17.09 -15.53 -17.26
CA THR A 540 -18.22 -16.45 -17.42
C THR A 540 -17.80 -17.84 -17.87
N THR A 541 -16.71 -17.94 -18.63
CA THR A 541 -16.07 -19.20 -19.04
C THR A 541 -15.11 -19.63 -17.93
N ASN A 542 -15.19 -20.89 -17.52
CA ASN A 542 -14.35 -21.40 -16.44
C ASN A 542 -12.86 -21.31 -16.76
N SER A 543 -12.10 -20.64 -15.89
CA SER A 543 -10.63 -20.68 -15.92
C SER A 543 -10.12 -21.86 -15.10
N PRO A 544 -9.17 -22.66 -15.60
CA PRO A 544 -8.54 -23.69 -14.79
C PRO A 544 -7.88 -23.09 -13.55
N THR A 545 -7.24 -21.93 -13.70
CA THR A 545 -6.62 -21.15 -12.63
C THR A 545 -6.71 -19.67 -12.98
N LEU A 546 -7.01 -18.79 -12.03
CA LEU A 546 -6.99 -17.33 -12.30
C LEU A 546 -5.57 -16.79 -12.31
N MET A 547 -4.73 -17.21 -11.35
CA MET A 547 -3.31 -16.80 -11.31
C MET A 547 -2.42 -17.99 -10.94
N GLU A 548 -1.27 -18.09 -11.61
CA GLU A 548 -0.25 -19.12 -11.37
C GLU A 548 1.11 -18.44 -11.13
N VAL A 549 1.79 -18.82 -10.04
CA VAL A 549 3.14 -18.35 -9.67
C VAL A 549 4.10 -19.52 -9.76
N GLY A 550 4.94 -19.52 -10.77
CA GLY A 550 5.77 -20.65 -11.19
C GLY A 550 4.98 -21.71 -11.97
N PRO A 551 5.58 -22.31 -13.01
CA PRO A 551 4.99 -23.47 -13.68
C PRO A 551 4.98 -24.71 -12.76
N THR A 552 4.13 -25.68 -13.05
CA THR A 552 4.12 -26.96 -12.34
C THR A 552 5.52 -27.60 -12.35
N GLY A 553 5.99 -28.01 -11.18
CA GLY A 553 7.32 -28.61 -11.00
C GLY A 553 8.46 -27.61 -10.80
N SER A 554 8.14 -26.35 -10.57
CA SER A 554 9.12 -25.34 -10.10
C SER A 554 9.83 -25.84 -8.84
N SER A 555 11.13 -25.56 -8.75
CA SER A 555 11.96 -25.98 -7.61
C SER A 555 13.21 -25.08 -7.44
N ALA A 556 13.25 -23.94 -8.11
CA ALA A 556 14.32 -22.97 -7.92
C ALA A 556 14.16 -22.26 -6.56
N SER A 557 15.26 -22.14 -5.83
CA SER A 557 15.24 -21.41 -4.55
C SER A 557 15.29 -19.90 -4.80
N HIS A 558 14.28 -19.20 -4.35
CA HIS A 558 14.16 -17.74 -4.40
C HIS A 558 14.38 -17.05 -3.04
N ALA A 559 15.01 -17.73 -2.09
CA ALA A 559 15.15 -17.25 -0.70
C ALA A 559 15.84 -15.89 -0.57
N SER A 560 16.79 -15.58 -1.46
CA SER A 560 17.51 -14.30 -1.46
C SER A 560 16.72 -13.14 -2.07
N ASN A 561 15.75 -13.45 -2.94
CA ASN A 561 14.91 -12.46 -3.61
C ASN A 561 13.53 -13.07 -3.98
N PRO A 562 12.67 -13.32 -3.00
CA PRO A 562 11.39 -13.99 -3.21
C PRO A 562 10.43 -13.18 -4.08
N THR A 563 9.64 -13.89 -4.88
CA THR A 563 8.42 -13.32 -5.47
C THR A 563 7.43 -12.97 -4.36
N SER A 564 6.74 -11.84 -4.49
CA SER A 564 5.82 -11.36 -3.47
C SER A 564 4.50 -10.84 -4.06
N LEU A 565 3.40 -11.21 -3.41
CA LEU A 565 2.03 -10.79 -3.73
C LEU A 565 1.54 -9.89 -2.59
N HIS A 566 1.09 -8.67 -2.90
CA HIS A 566 0.64 -7.70 -1.90
C HIS A 566 -0.74 -7.16 -2.24
N ASP A 567 -1.73 -7.34 -1.36
CA ASP A 567 -3.11 -6.92 -1.65
C ASP A 567 -3.58 -7.45 -3.01
N VAL A 568 -3.36 -8.74 -3.24
CA VAL A 568 -3.79 -9.46 -4.46
C VAL A 568 -5.03 -10.25 -4.13
N TYR A 569 -6.12 -9.92 -4.81
CA TYR A 569 -7.43 -10.45 -4.48
C TYR A 569 -8.02 -11.24 -5.64
N PHE A 570 -8.93 -12.17 -5.31
CA PHE A 570 -9.59 -13.06 -6.27
C PHE A 570 -11.07 -13.09 -5.98
N ARG A 571 -11.88 -13.03 -7.04
CA ARG A 571 -13.34 -13.08 -6.91
C ARG A 571 -13.95 -14.00 -7.96
N VAL A 572 -14.86 -14.88 -7.52
CA VAL A 572 -15.62 -15.79 -8.38
C VAL A 572 -17.10 -15.52 -8.19
N GLY A 573 -17.73 -14.77 -9.09
CA GLY A 573 -19.10 -14.31 -8.95
C GLY A 573 -19.24 -12.98 -8.20
N GLY A 574 -20.43 -12.56 -7.86
CA GLY A 574 -20.75 -11.33 -7.13
C GLY A 574 -21.03 -10.14 -8.03
N ALA A 575 -20.13 -9.73 -8.89
CA ALA A 575 -20.40 -8.68 -9.89
C ALA A 575 -21.18 -9.21 -11.09
N ALA A 576 -20.88 -10.42 -11.52
CA ALA A 576 -21.53 -11.15 -12.60
C ALA A 576 -21.32 -12.66 -12.38
N VAL A 577 -21.80 -13.50 -13.26
CA VAL A 577 -21.43 -14.92 -13.26
C VAL A 577 -19.93 -15.06 -13.51
N GLY A 578 -19.23 -15.73 -12.60
CA GLY A 578 -17.81 -16.05 -12.72
C GLY A 578 -17.55 -17.51 -12.37
N ARG A 579 -16.55 -18.14 -13.02
CA ARG A 579 -16.17 -19.53 -12.79
C ARG A 579 -14.66 -19.71 -12.83
N ALA A 580 -14.12 -20.41 -11.83
CA ALA A 580 -12.72 -20.80 -11.81
C ALA A 580 -12.55 -22.08 -11.02
N THR A 581 -11.85 -23.07 -11.59
CA THR A 581 -11.59 -24.32 -10.86
C THR A 581 -10.70 -24.06 -9.65
N THR A 582 -9.64 -23.26 -9.81
CA THR A 582 -8.78 -22.77 -8.72
C THR A 582 -8.50 -21.27 -8.91
N SER A 583 -8.46 -20.52 -7.84
CA SER A 583 -8.15 -19.07 -7.97
C SER A 583 -6.65 -18.79 -7.99
N LEU A 584 -5.89 -19.34 -7.07
CA LEU A 584 -4.44 -19.12 -7.00
C LEU A 584 -3.68 -20.44 -6.84
N VAL A 585 -2.65 -20.64 -7.68
CA VAL A 585 -1.68 -21.73 -7.54
C VAL A 585 -0.29 -21.13 -7.36
N ILE A 586 0.42 -21.54 -6.31
CA ILE A 586 1.80 -21.15 -6.03
C ILE A 586 2.67 -22.40 -6.15
N ASN A 587 3.44 -22.49 -7.24
CA ASN A 587 4.36 -23.61 -7.51
C ASN A 587 5.81 -23.24 -7.16
N SER A 588 6.18 -21.95 -7.26
CA SER A 588 7.54 -21.49 -6.92
C SER A 588 7.80 -21.52 -5.43
N ASP A 589 9.05 -21.79 -5.06
CA ASP A 589 9.53 -21.76 -3.68
C ASP A 589 9.67 -20.34 -3.13
N ASN A 590 9.67 -20.21 -1.81
CA ASN A 590 9.94 -18.98 -1.04
C ASN A 590 9.00 -17.80 -1.30
N VAL A 591 7.87 -17.97 -1.97
CA VAL A 591 6.91 -16.89 -2.26
C VAL A 591 6.37 -16.29 -0.97
N ILE A 592 6.21 -14.96 -0.95
CA ILE A 592 5.54 -14.21 0.12
C ILE A 592 4.17 -13.77 -0.38
N ALA A 593 3.08 -14.27 0.24
CA ALA A 593 1.72 -13.80 0.01
C ALA A 593 1.31 -12.91 1.21
N ASP A 594 1.17 -11.61 0.97
CA ASP A 594 0.95 -10.61 2.01
C ASP A 594 -0.38 -9.88 1.79
N HIS A 595 -1.40 -10.32 2.51
CA HIS A 595 -2.78 -9.88 2.41
C HIS A 595 -3.46 -10.28 1.10
N THR A 596 -4.08 -11.45 1.15
CA THR A 596 -4.77 -12.05 0.00
C THR A 596 -6.17 -12.48 0.42
N TRP A 597 -7.19 -11.99 -0.29
CA TRP A 597 -8.56 -12.49 -0.16
C TRP A 597 -8.95 -13.25 -1.42
N ILE A 598 -9.31 -14.51 -1.25
CA ILE A 598 -9.68 -15.44 -2.30
C ILE A 598 -11.13 -15.85 -2.03
N TRP A 599 -12.06 -15.28 -2.78
CA TRP A 599 -13.49 -15.30 -2.46
C TRP A 599 -14.34 -15.86 -3.61
N ARG A 600 -15.05 -16.94 -3.33
CA ARG A 600 -16.19 -17.34 -4.14
C ARG A 600 -17.40 -16.62 -3.57
N ALA A 601 -17.99 -15.68 -4.31
CA ALA A 601 -19.03 -14.82 -3.80
C ALA A 601 -20.26 -15.61 -3.31
N ASP A 602 -20.72 -15.26 -2.11
CA ASP A 602 -21.91 -15.78 -1.47
C ASP A 602 -23.13 -14.87 -1.67
N HIS A 603 -22.89 -13.63 -2.12
CA HIS A 603 -23.92 -12.63 -2.42
C HIS A 603 -23.57 -11.78 -3.65
N GLY A 604 -24.52 -10.96 -4.10
CA GLY A 604 -24.40 -10.17 -5.33
C GLY A 604 -25.08 -10.85 -6.52
N SER A 605 -24.54 -10.60 -7.73
CA SER A 605 -25.06 -11.17 -8.98
C SER A 605 -24.28 -12.41 -9.38
N GLY A 606 -24.97 -13.37 -10.04
CA GLY A 606 -24.30 -14.56 -10.57
C GLY A 606 -23.74 -15.50 -9.50
N VAL A 607 -24.44 -15.62 -8.37
CA VAL A 607 -24.08 -16.49 -7.25
C VAL A 607 -25.03 -17.69 -7.15
N GLY A 608 -24.53 -18.80 -6.58
CA GLY A 608 -25.27 -20.02 -6.32
C GLY A 608 -24.46 -21.28 -6.59
N TRP A 609 -24.84 -22.40 -5.96
CA TRP A 609 -24.06 -23.65 -5.96
C TRP A 609 -23.59 -24.10 -7.35
N ASN A 610 -24.45 -23.98 -8.37
CA ASN A 610 -24.16 -24.36 -9.74
C ASN A 610 -23.89 -23.17 -10.67
N THR A 611 -23.81 -21.96 -10.14
CA THR A 611 -23.69 -20.72 -10.93
C THR A 611 -22.25 -20.21 -10.97
N ASN A 612 -21.71 -19.82 -9.83
CA ASN A 612 -20.32 -19.38 -9.67
C ASN A 612 -19.47 -20.51 -9.09
N THR A 613 -19.21 -21.53 -9.93
CA THR A 613 -18.47 -22.70 -9.50
C THR A 613 -17.00 -22.41 -9.24
N GLY A 614 -16.50 -22.92 -8.13
CA GLY A 614 -15.10 -22.83 -7.73
C GLY A 614 -14.74 -23.98 -6.80
N ASP A 615 -13.81 -24.84 -7.24
CA ASP A 615 -13.45 -26.01 -6.46
C ASP A 615 -12.58 -25.66 -5.26
N THR A 616 -11.44 -24.97 -5.50
CA THR A 616 -10.42 -24.70 -4.49
C THR A 616 -9.93 -23.26 -4.61
N GLY A 617 -9.78 -22.55 -3.48
CA GLY A 617 -9.30 -21.18 -3.48
C GLY A 617 -7.80 -21.11 -3.75
N LEU A 618 -6.99 -21.77 -2.93
CA LEU A 618 -5.53 -21.72 -2.97
C LEU A 618 -4.92 -23.13 -2.98
N ILE A 619 -3.93 -23.32 -3.85
CA ILE A 619 -3.04 -24.48 -3.83
C ILE A 619 -1.59 -23.98 -3.76
N VAL A 620 -0.84 -24.45 -2.74
CA VAL A 620 0.57 -24.14 -2.55
C VAL A 620 1.39 -25.42 -2.73
N ASN A 621 2.14 -25.48 -3.81
CA ASN A 621 3.05 -26.60 -4.12
C ASN A 621 4.51 -26.26 -3.78
N GLY A 622 4.88 -24.98 -3.82
CA GLY A 622 6.23 -24.52 -3.54
C GLY A 622 6.61 -24.68 -2.07
N ASP A 623 7.90 -24.90 -1.82
CA ASP A 623 8.48 -25.00 -0.49
C ASP A 623 8.75 -23.60 0.12
N ASN A 624 8.74 -23.51 1.45
CA ASN A 624 9.06 -22.29 2.23
C ASN A 624 8.20 -21.07 1.89
N VAL A 625 7.00 -21.27 1.37
CA VAL A 625 6.04 -20.18 1.09
C VAL A 625 5.53 -19.63 2.42
N THR A 626 5.45 -18.30 2.51
CA THR A 626 4.95 -17.61 3.71
C THR A 626 3.74 -16.75 3.38
N ALA A 627 2.62 -16.96 4.08
CA ALA A 627 1.40 -16.18 3.94
C ALA A 627 1.13 -15.33 5.19
N TYR A 628 0.79 -14.05 4.99
CA TYR A 628 0.30 -13.13 6.01
C TYR A 628 -1.08 -12.64 5.63
N GLY A 629 -2.05 -12.71 6.55
CA GLY A 629 -3.40 -12.23 6.27
C GLY A 629 -4.04 -12.95 5.09
N LEU A 630 -4.17 -14.26 5.21
CA LEU A 630 -4.75 -15.12 4.20
C LEU A 630 -6.24 -15.35 4.52
N PHE A 631 -7.11 -14.85 3.64
CA PHE A 631 -8.55 -15.05 3.69
C PHE A 631 -8.97 -15.91 2.50
N VAL A 632 -9.64 -17.06 2.74
CA VAL A 632 -10.08 -17.95 1.65
C VAL A 632 -11.48 -18.48 1.97
N GLU A 633 -12.48 -18.16 1.13
CA GLU A 633 -13.87 -18.29 1.53
C GLU A 633 -14.77 -18.86 0.44
N HIS A 634 -15.72 -19.71 0.88
CA HIS A 634 -16.88 -20.25 0.17
C HIS A 634 -16.62 -21.18 -1.00
N TYR A 635 -15.38 -21.66 -1.22
CA TYR A 635 -15.11 -22.64 -2.27
C TYR A 635 -15.79 -23.99 -2.00
N GLN A 636 -16.17 -24.67 -3.05
CA GLN A 636 -17.01 -25.86 -2.99
C GLN A 636 -16.28 -27.12 -2.49
N LYS A 637 -14.94 -27.13 -2.55
CA LYS A 637 -14.09 -28.16 -1.98
C LYS A 637 -13.16 -27.58 -0.93
N TYR A 638 -11.87 -27.92 -0.95
CA TYR A 638 -10.92 -27.32 -0.01
C TYR A 638 -10.73 -25.82 -0.26
N GLN A 639 -10.72 -25.04 0.79
CA GLN A 639 -10.42 -23.60 0.62
C GLN A 639 -8.93 -23.43 0.34
N THR A 640 -8.07 -24.12 1.11
CA THR A 640 -6.61 -24.08 0.94
C THR A 640 -6.04 -25.50 0.98
N ILE A 641 -5.17 -25.83 0.02
CA ILE A 641 -4.36 -27.06 0.01
C ILE A 641 -2.88 -26.66 0.04
N TRP A 642 -2.14 -27.24 0.97
CA TRP A 642 -0.72 -26.99 1.14
C TRP A 642 0.08 -28.29 0.95
N ASN A 643 0.87 -28.35 -0.13
CA ASN A 643 1.68 -29.50 -0.53
C ASN A 643 3.17 -29.30 -0.30
N GLY A 644 3.64 -28.03 -0.22
CA GLY A 644 5.05 -27.69 -0.03
C GLY A 644 5.50 -27.80 1.43
N ASN A 645 6.78 -28.10 1.65
CA ASN A 645 7.40 -28.12 2.97
C ASN A 645 7.82 -26.73 3.46
N GLY A 646 8.03 -26.58 4.77
CA GLY A 646 8.50 -25.34 5.37
C GLY A 646 7.52 -24.16 5.28
N GLY A 647 6.28 -24.43 4.90
CA GLY A 647 5.23 -23.42 4.74
C GLY A 647 4.87 -22.74 6.07
N ARG A 648 4.46 -21.47 5.98
CA ARG A 648 4.05 -20.69 7.15
C ARG A 648 2.83 -19.83 6.83
N THR A 649 1.85 -19.83 7.73
CA THR A 649 0.68 -18.95 7.64
C THR A 649 0.52 -18.19 8.96
N TYR A 650 0.53 -16.85 8.86
CA TYR A 650 0.24 -15.97 9.97
C TYR A 650 -1.07 -15.26 9.71
N PHE A 651 -2.09 -15.62 10.46
CA PHE A 651 -3.47 -15.26 10.28
C PHE A 651 -4.13 -15.97 9.09
N TYR A 652 -5.09 -16.82 9.40
CA TYR A 652 -5.97 -17.45 8.42
C TYR A 652 -7.42 -17.20 8.82
N GLN A 653 -8.23 -16.70 7.90
CA GLN A 653 -9.67 -16.58 8.07
C GLN A 653 -10.39 -17.29 6.93
N ASN A 654 -11.41 -18.04 7.29
CA ASN A 654 -12.19 -18.81 6.34
C ASN A 654 -13.67 -18.78 6.71
N GLU A 655 -14.49 -18.65 5.71
CA GLU A 655 -15.90 -19.01 5.75
C GLU A 655 -16.13 -20.18 4.80
N MET A 656 -16.72 -21.28 5.33
CA MET A 656 -17.09 -22.42 4.53
C MET A 656 -18.22 -22.06 3.56
N PRO A 657 -18.46 -22.80 2.43
CA PRO A 657 -19.53 -22.42 1.51
C PRO A 657 -20.89 -22.40 2.25
N TYR A 658 -21.65 -21.35 2.06
CA TYR A 658 -22.93 -21.16 2.71
C TYR A 658 -24.07 -21.94 2.04
N ASP A 659 -23.88 -22.31 0.78
CA ASP A 659 -24.89 -22.75 -0.18
C ASP A 659 -24.89 -24.25 -0.57
N PRO A 660 -24.30 -25.21 0.18
CA PRO A 660 -24.51 -26.62 -0.12
C PRO A 660 -26.00 -26.97 -0.06
N PRO A 661 -26.60 -27.52 -1.12
CA PRO A 661 -28.02 -27.80 -1.14
C PRO A 661 -28.42 -28.94 -0.18
N ASN A 662 -27.50 -29.85 0.08
CA ASN A 662 -27.61 -30.94 1.05
C ASN A 662 -26.26 -31.56 1.32
N GLN A 663 -26.17 -32.44 2.33
CA GLN A 663 -24.91 -33.11 2.68
C GLN A 663 -24.36 -33.98 1.54
N ALA A 664 -25.22 -34.65 0.78
CA ALA A 664 -24.80 -35.53 -0.30
C ALA A 664 -24.08 -34.77 -1.44
N ALA A 665 -24.45 -33.52 -1.67
CA ALA A 665 -23.80 -32.64 -2.63
C ALA A 665 -22.46 -32.10 -2.14
N TRP A 666 -22.17 -32.23 -0.84
CA TRP A 666 -20.92 -31.72 -0.24
C TRP A 666 -20.24 -32.78 0.60
N MET A 667 -19.72 -33.81 -0.09
CA MET A 667 -19.00 -34.96 0.48
C MET A 667 -17.60 -35.06 -0.09
N ASN A 668 -16.63 -35.39 0.74
CA ASN A 668 -15.26 -35.76 0.36
C ASN A 668 -15.11 -37.30 0.53
N GLY A 669 -15.48 -38.06 -0.47
CA GLY A 669 -15.62 -39.50 -0.35
C GLY A 669 -16.69 -39.85 0.69
N SER A 670 -16.32 -40.55 1.76
CA SER A 670 -17.18 -40.86 2.90
C SER A 670 -17.20 -39.75 3.98
N THR A 671 -16.34 -38.73 3.89
CA THR A 671 -16.23 -37.65 4.88
C THR A 671 -17.23 -36.54 4.57
N GLN A 672 -17.91 -36.03 5.59
CA GLN A 672 -18.84 -34.91 5.47
C GLN A 672 -18.09 -33.60 5.26
N GLY A 673 -18.30 -32.96 4.11
CA GLY A 673 -17.68 -31.69 3.73
C GLY A 673 -16.19 -31.78 3.44
N TYR A 674 -15.60 -30.63 3.20
CA TYR A 674 -14.17 -30.45 2.96
C TYR A 674 -13.60 -29.53 4.04
N ALA A 675 -12.36 -29.81 4.49
CA ALA A 675 -11.69 -28.95 5.43
C ALA A 675 -11.37 -27.58 4.80
N ALA A 676 -11.37 -26.55 5.63
CA ALA A 676 -10.95 -25.21 5.21
C ALA A 676 -9.45 -25.17 4.86
N TYR A 677 -8.64 -25.92 5.59
CA TYR A 677 -7.19 -25.95 5.42
C TYR A 677 -6.70 -27.39 5.41
N LYS A 678 -6.04 -27.78 4.32
CA LYS A 678 -5.46 -29.11 4.19
C LYS A 678 -3.96 -29.02 4.01
N VAL A 679 -3.22 -29.66 4.90
CA VAL A 679 -1.80 -29.94 4.72
C VAL A 679 -1.66 -31.37 4.23
N ALA A 680 -0.97 -31.58 3.09
CA ALA A 680 -0.80 -32.90 2.50
C ALA A 680 0.00 -33.84 3.43
N ASN A 681 -0.28 -35.14 3.38
CA ASN A 681 0.39 -36.15 4.22
C ASN A 681 1.90 -36.26 3.95
N SER A 682 2.37 -35.81 2.80
CA SER A 682 3.80 -35.73 2.45
C SER A 682 4.55 -34.59 3.14
N VAL A 683 3.83 -33.59 3.66
CA VAL A 683 4.45 -32.42 4.31
C VAL A 683 5.00 -32.79 5.68
N THR A 684 6.26 -32.51 5.88
CA THR A 684 6.98 -32.84 7.13
C THR A 684 7.23 -31.62 8.01
N SER A 685 7.02 -30.39 7.51
CA SER A 685 7.19 -29.14 8.27
C SER A 685 6.21 -28.08 7.78
N HIS A 686 5.42 -27.53 8.69
CA HIS A 686 4.45 -26.47 8.42
C HIS A 686 4.06 -25.74 9.72
N GLN A 687 3.76 -24.44 9.64
CA GLN A 687 3.38 -23.65 10.82
C GLN A 687 2.19 -22.72 10.51
N VAL A 688 1.18 -22.74 11.38
CA VAL A 688 0.02 -21.82 11.28
C VAL A 688 -0.20 -21.17 12.64
N TYR A 689 -0.34 -19.84 12.63
CA TYR A 689 -0.68 -19.04 13.80
C TYR A 689 -1.96 -18.24 13.54
N GLY A 690 -2.94 -18.33 14.44
CA GLY A 690 -4.15 -17.54 14.38
C GLY A 690 -5.09 -18.00 13.26
N PHE A 691 -5.56 -19.25 13.36
CA PHE A 691 -6.51 -19.84 12.43
C PHE A 691 -7.95 -19.59 12.88
N GLY A 692 -8.83 -19.19 11.94
CA GLY A 692 -10.28 -19.14 12.13
C GLY A 692 -11.01 -19.77 10.94
N SER A 693 -12.03 -20.59 11.23
CA SER A 693 -12.92 -21.13 10.21
C SER A 693 -14.36 -21.10 10.69
N TYR A 694 -15.25 -20.59 9.85
CA TYR A 694 -16.64 -20.33 10.18
C TYR A 694 -17.57 -21.09 9.25
N CYS A 695 -18.71 -21.56 9.79
CA CYS A 695 -19.79 -22.10 8.99
C CYS A 695 -21.08 -21.31 9.20
N TYR A 696 -21.83 -21.13 8.12
CA TYR A 696 -23.20 -20.60 8.09
C TYR A 696 -23.96 -21.29 6.94
N PHE A 697 -24.33 -22.56 7.12
CA PHE A 697 -24.99 -23.35 6.08
C PHE A 697 -26.47 -22.96 5.97
N ASN A 698 -26.73 -21.71 5.52
CA ASN A 698 -28.07 -21.10 5.55
C ASN A 698 -29.05 -21.74 4.55
N VAL A 699 -28.57 -22.34 3.45
CA VAL A 699 -29.42 -23.05 2.49
C VAL A 699 -29.92 -24.37 3.07
N ASN A 700 -29.06 -25.08 3.82
CA ASN A 700 -29.42 -26.28 4.53
C ASN A 700 -28.67 -26.40 5.86
N PRO A 701 -29.27 -25.96 6.97
CA PRO A 701 -28.65 -25.97 8.30
C PRO A 701 -28.27 -27.36 8.83
N GLY A 702 -28.77 -28.44 8.24
CA GLY A 702 -28.40 -29.81 8.59
C GLY A 702 -27.06 -30.27 8.02
N VAL A 703 -26.41 -29.48 7.18
CA VAL A 703 -25.08 -29.76 6.63
C VAL A 703 -24.01 -29.66 7.74
N ALA A 704 -23.04 -30.53 7.69
CA ALA A 704 -21.90 -30.54 8.59
C ALA A 704 -20.57 -30.71 7.85
N ALA A 705 -19.53 -30.06 8.36
CA ALA A 705 -18.15 -30.36 8.04
C ALA A 705 -17.56 -31.25 9.15
N GLU A 706 -16.87 -32.31 8.77
CA GLU A 706 -16.23 -33.19 9.73
C GLU A 706 -15.13 -32.50 10.53
N ARG A 707 -14.39 -31.59 9.87
CA ARG A 707 -13.29 -30.85 10.48
C ARG A 707 -12.99 -29.54 9.74
N ALA A 708 -12.35 -28.61 10.42
CA ALA A 708 -11.87 -27.38 9.79
C ALA A 708 -10.48 -27.56 9.20
N ILE A 709 -9.62 -28.39 9.79
CA ILE A 709 -8.25 -28.63 9.35
C ILE A 709 -8.01 -30.13 9.15
N GLU A 710 -7.36 -30.48 8.02
CA GLU A 710 -6.76 -31.78 7.78
C GLU A 710 -5.23 -31.62 7.76
N ALA A 711 -4.52 -32.33 8.62
CA ALA A 711 -3.07 -32.23 8.73
C ALA A 711 -2.43 -33.57 9.13
N PRO A 712 -1.20 -33.85 8.71
CA PRO A 712 -0.44 -35.00 9.24
C PRO A 712 -0.15 -34.82 10.73
N THR A 713 0.02 -35.94 11.45
CA THR A 713 0.31 -35.96 12.90
C THR A 713 1.81 -35.82 13.20
N ASN A 714 2.54 -35.07 12.38
CA ASN A 714 3.96 -34.83 12.54
C ASN A 714 4.19 -33.65 13.51
N SER A 715 5.11 -33.77 14.47
CA SER A 715 5.41 -32.74 15.47
C SER A 715 5.94 -31.42 14.88
N ASN A 716 6.41 -31.41 13.63
CA ASN A 716 6.86 -30.20 12.93
C ASN A 716 5.76 -29.55 12.07
N VAL A 717 4.57 -30.16 11.99
CA VAL A 717 3.38 -29.58 11.35
C VAL A 717 2.48 -29.04 12.46
N ARG A 718 2.60 -27.75 12.76
CA ARG A 718 2.05 -27.13 13.98
C ARG A 718 1.00 -26.09 13.66
N PHE A 719 -0.07 -26.12 14.43
CA PHE A 719 -1.11 -25.09 14.45
C PHE A 719 -1.21 -24.49 15.85
N THR A 720 -1.25 -23.18 15.94
CA THR A 720 -1.33 -22.44 17.19
C THR A 720 -2.49 -21.45 17.14
N SER A 721 -3.30 -21.40 18.20
CA SER A 721 -4.45 -20.49 18.35
C SER A 721 -5.48 -20.67 17.24
N MET A 722 -6.24 -21.74 17.31
CA MET A 722 -7.29 -22.07 16.33
C MET A 722 -8.69 -21.85 16.93
N VAL A 723 -9.57 -21.29 16.13
CA VAL A 723 -10.99 -21.11 16.46
C VAL A 723 -11.87 -21.61 15.33
N THR A 724 -12.95 -22.31 15.66
CA THR A 724 -14.05 -22.59 14.74
C THR A 724 -15.33 -21.98 15.28
N VAL A 725 -16.18 -21.48 14.38
CA VAL A 725 -17.42 -20.79 14.76
C VAL A 725 -18.57 -21.27 13.88
N SER A 726 -19.69 -21.57 14.52
CA SER A 726 -20.98 -21.71 13.84
C SER A 726 -21.73 -20.38 13.97
N LEU A 727 -21.74 -19.58 12.88
CA LEU A 727 -22.34 -18.25 12.87
C LEU A 727 -23.85 -18.36 13.12
N GLY A 728 -24.33 -17.70 14.18
CA GLY A 728 -25.73 -17.81 14.61
C GLY A 728 -26.17 -19.24 14.99
N GLY A 729 -25.24 -20.19 15.13
CA GLY A 729 -25.55 -21.60 15.38
C GLY A 729 -26.06 -22.35 14.14
N VAL A 730 -25.83 -21.83 12.95
CA VAL A 730 -26.35 -22.39 11.68
C VAL A 730 -25.31 -23.27 11.02
N GLY A 731 -25.51 -24.59 11.06
CA GLY A 731 -24.57 -25.60 10.58
C GLY A 731 -23.61 -26.10 11.66
N THR A 732 -22.75 -27.05 11.29
CA THR A 732 -21.84 -27.70 12.24
C THR A 732 -20.46 -27.90 11.65
N ILE A 733 -19.40 -27.55 12.42
CA ILE A 733 -18.03 -28.06 12.26
C ILE A 733 -17.79 -29.01 13.44
N ARG A 734 -17.53 -30.30 13.20
CA ARG A 734 -17.45 -31.30 14.27
C ARG A 734 -16.15 -31.25 15.06
N HIS A 735 -15.05 -30.97 14.39
CA HIS A 735 -13.70 -30.94 14.98
C HIS A 735 -12.89 -29.78 14.42
N VAL A 736 -11.96 -29.27 15.23
CA VAL A 736 -11.05 -28.20 14.80
C VAL A 736 -9.97 -28.77 13.88
N VAL A 737 -9.20 -29.78 14.33
CA VAL A 737 -8.17 -30.42 13.52
C VAL A 737 -8.36 -31.93 13.54
N ASN A 738 -8.49 -32.58 12.38
CA ASN A 738 -8.69 -34.03 12.27
C ASN A 738 -9.87 -34.51 13.14
N GLY A 739 -9.59 -35.29 14.18
CA GLY A 739 -10.57 -35.71 15.19
C GLY A 739 -10.40 -34.98 16.54
N THR A 740 -9.69 -33.85 16.57
CA THR A 740 -9.34 -33.12 17.79
C THR A 740 -10.06 -31.76 17.85
N GLY A 741 -10.40 -31.31 19.05
CA GLY A 741 -11.19 -30.12 19.32
C GLY A 741 -12.68 -30.40 19.34
N GLY A 742 -13.43 -29.59 20.10
CA GLY A 742 -14.89 -29.70 20.23
C GLY A 742 -15.64 -29.20 18.98
N PRO A 743 -16.93 -29.47 18.91
CA PRO A 743 -17.76 -28.99 17.80
C PRO A 743 -18.11 -27.50 17.96
N SER A 744 -18.30 -26.83 16.80
CA SER A 744 -19.01 -25.56 16.69
C SER A 744 -20.36 -25.83 16.05
N ASN A 745 -21.46 -25.50 16.74
CA ASN A 745 -22.85 -25.78 16.32
C ASN A 745 -23.84 -24.87 17.05
N SER A 746 -25.12 -25.15 16.96
CA SER A 746 -26.19 -24.39 17.62
C SER A 746 -26.14 -24.40 19.16
N THR A 747 -25.47 -25.35 19.77
CA THR A 747 -25.33 -25.45 21.24
C THR A 747 -24.02 -24.79 21.72
N THR A 748 -22.94 -24.99 20.97
CA THR A 748 -21.60 -24.42 21.25
C THR A 748 -21.14 -23.65 20.01
N ASN A 749 -21.40 -22.35 19.97
CA ASN A 749 -21.12 -21.56 18.76
C ASN A 749 -19.64 -21.45 18.45
N VAL A 750 -18.79 -21.47 19.47
CA VAL A 750 -17.33 -21.26 19.33
C VAL A 750 -16.57 -22.42 19.98
N ALA A 751 -15.65 -22.99 19.26
CA ALA A 751 -14.69 -23.97 19.78
C ALA A 751 -13.25 -23.50 19.55
N ASN A 752 -12.45 -23.52 20.60
CA ASN A 752 -11.06 -23.10 20.59
C ASN A 752 -10.13 -24.31 20.77
N LEU A 753 -8.98 -24.26 20.10
CA LEU A 753 -7.88 -25.21 20.31
C LEU A 753 -6.55 -24.43 20.34
N THR A 754 -5.82 -24.50 21.45
CA THR A 754 -4.63 -23.67 21.64
C THR A 754 -3.47 -24.11 20.77
N SER A 755 -3.27 -25.42 20.62
CA SER A 755 -2.18 -25.99 19.81
C SER A 755 -2.55 -27.36 19.24
N TYR A 756 -1.91 -27.72 18.12
CA TYR A 756 -1.95 -29.06 17.51
C TYR A 756 -0.64 -29.30 16.76
N PRO A 757 -0.05 -30.51 16.81
CA PRO A 757 -0.19 -31.54 17.82
C PRO A 757 0.28 -31.10 19.16
#